data_c50b955877e4709430e8225ef9189073
#
_entry.id   c50b955877e4709430e8225ef9189073
#
_cell.length_a   1.000
_cell.length_b   1.000
_cell.length_c   1.000
_cell.angle_alpha   90.00
_cell.angle_beta   90.00
_cell.angle_gamma   90.00
#
_symmetry.space_group_name_H-M   'P 1'
#
loop_
_entity.id
_entity.type
_entity.pdbx_description
1 polymer ?
#
loop_
_entity_poly.entity_id
_entity_poly.type
_entity_poly.pdbx_seq_one_letter_code
_entity_poly.pdbx_strand_id
1 'polypeptide(L)'
;MKELYTDLAVVGGGPAGVCAALEAARLGLEVVLIQNRPVLGGSSSSEIRVWTRGAVGAGNLFSEEMGVLGALKKRNLYTNPDGTPLFWDDVLLDAVTSQPGLTLLLNTDVTEVEVQDRRLLWVQGSQQASERTWRVHAKMFIDATGDGSVGARAGVPYWIGEHLFRKDAAPEPTALLGSSILYYVKKEDHPVAFVPPSYAYSLEDVEAPLGRGGRIVSETQSGSDCWWFEYGGLRNTIADAQDIAFELRRIVMGIWNYIKNSGRFNAACYTLEWVGSLPGKRESRRMDTAYLLSQEDVLRHTDFADGGFYGGWYMDFHPAEGIGSDEDNCTQIPVNVYAVPLRCLYHADFPNLLFAGRNIGTRREAFVSTRVMNTCGLSGQAAAALAWGCLRWGKSPAALAPEEVERIRQTLLREDMFLPGLSNQDPEDLARDAAVTASSRYQPEEGPAAGWFSLEQGGFVACPCPDEPRGRFLVRADAPATLQAVWHCCPLPSRLCPGQPAGKQSWQLTAGENWLDALFPSQAQGQYGMLVFDPAPGVSLALAERRAPGILCGRADAPEYRDPLFLPGKNSFYAPENVVDGCSRVWRQPHLWCSAPEAAPWLELRWDTPRTFDTILLYLDPELSMEIPSSRTDHWEDHHRFAARKGMPPQLMRDVSVQALTENGWRTVARCTGNWRRLLELSAGEAVTATALRLVREKTWGDERAHLFEVRVYRQHR
;
A
#
# COMPACT_ATOMS: atom_id res chain seq x y z
N MET A 1 -16.49 -6.18 35.96
CA MET A 1 -16.81 -5.80 34.57
C MET A 1 -16.80 -4.27 34.48
N LYS A 2 -16.24 -3.72 33.38
CA LYS A 2 -16.28 -2.29 33.05
C LYS A 2 -17.01 -2.09 31.74
N GLU A 3 -17.80 -1.04 31.64
CA GLU A 3 -18.55 -0.70 30.43
C GLU A 3 -18.00 0.56 29.78
N LEU A 4 -17.95 0.57 28.43
CA LEU A 4 -17.60 1.71 27.61
C LEU A 4 -18.72 1.94 26.58
N TYR A 5 -18.96 3.20 26.26
CA TYR A 5 -19.94 3.63 25.26
C TYR A 5 -19.21 4.50 24.25
N THR A 6 -19.41 4.21 22.95
CA THR A 6 -18.68 4.87 21.88
C THR A 6 -19.53 4.96 20.60
N ASP A 7 -19.10 5.75 19.64
CA ASP A 7 -19.70 5.77 18.31
C ASP A 7 -19.31 4.53 17.50
N LEU A 8 -18.04 4.15 17.55
CA LEU A 8 -17.49 3.02 16.78
C LEU A 8 -16.59 2.14 17.66
N ALA A 9 -16.85 0.83 17.65
CA ALA A 9 -15.94 -0.17 18.19
C ALA A 9 -15.24 -0.91 17.05
N VAL A 10 -13.91 -0.90 17.05
CA VAL A 10 -13.06 -1.62 16.09
C VAL A 10 -12.42 -2.81 16.82
N VAL A 11 -12.70 -4.02 16.40
CA VAL A 11 -12.15 -5.26 16.99
C VAL A 11 -11.08 -5.84 16.09
N GLY A 12 -9.85 -5.89 16.61
CA GLY A 12 -8.64 -6.31 15.90
C GLY A 12 -7.73 -5.12 15.60
N GLY A 13 -6.48 -5.16 16.10
CA GLY A 13 -5.47 -4.10 15.94
C GLY A 13 -4.41 -4.42 14.89
N GLY A 14 -4.74 -5.22 13.87
CA GLY A 14 -3.93 -5.35 12.65
C GLY A 14 -3.96 -4.10 11.78
N PRO A 15 -3.27 -4.08 10.61
CA PRO A 15 -3.24 -2.90 9.74
C PRO A 15 -4.64 -2.35 9.41
N ALA A 16 -5.61 -3.23 9.15
CA ALA A 16 -6.98 -2.83 8.88
C ALA A 16 -7.63 -2.10 10.07
N GLY A 17 -7.53 -2.67 11.28
CA GLY A 17 -8.15 -2.08 12.45
C GLY A 17 -7.47 -0.79 12.92
N VAL A 18 -6.14 -0.71 12.82
CA VAL A 18 -5.40 0.53 13.11
C VAL A 18 -5.81 1.65 12.15
N CYS A 19 -5.85 1.36 10.83
CA CYS A 19 -6.27 2.34 9.84
C CYS A 19 -7.74 2.75 10.04
N ALA A 20 -8.62 1.79 10.37
CA ALA A 20 -10.03 2.09 10.64
C ALA A 20 -10.19 3.00 11.88
N ALA A 21 -9.51 2.70 12.97
CA ALA A 21 -9.63 3.46 14.20
C ALA A 21 -9.09 4.89 14.05
N LEU A 22 -7.94 5.06 13.41
CA LEU A 22 -7.34 6.36 13.15
C LEU A 22 -8.19 7.22 12.22
N GLU A 23 -8.69 6.63 11.13
CA GLU A 23 -9.57 7.35 10.19
C GLU A 23 -10.86 7.80 10.85
N ALA A 24 -11.54 6.90 11.54
CA ALA A 24 -12.80 7.22 12.21
C ALA A 24 -12.63 8.36 13.25
N ALA A 25 -11.55 8.30 14.04
CA ALA A 25 -11.26 9.36 15.00
C ALA A 25 -10.90 10.70 14.34
N ARG A 26 -10.19 10.69 13.20
CA ARG A 26 -9.94 11.90 12.38
C ARG A 26 -11.22 12.49 11.81
N LEU A 27 -12.19 11.65 11.46
CA LEU A 27 -13.52 12.07 11.02
C LEU A 27 -14.44 12.52 12.18
N GLY A 28 -13.90 12.60 13.42
CA GLY A 28 -14.58 13.16 14.58
C GLY A 28 -15.44 12.17 15.36
N LEU A 29 -15.29 10.86 15.15
CA LEU A 29 -15.99 9.84 15.94
C LEU A 29 -15.22 9.50 17.22
N GLU A 30 -15.97 9.18 18.29
CA GLU A 30 -15.41 8.51 19.47
C GLU A 30 -15.22 7.04 19.15
N VAL A 31 -13.99 6.51 19.33
CA VAL A 31 -13.60 5.18 18.89
C VAL A 31 -12.98 4.37 20.02
N VAL A 32 -13.34 3.08 20.11
CA VAL A 32 -12.63 2.09 20.94
C VAL A 32 -12.00 1.06 20.03
N LEU A 33 -10.66 0.98 20.03
CA LEU A 33 -9.88 -0.07 19.36
C LEU A 33 -9.54 -1.18 20.36
N ILE A 34 -9.94 -2.42 20.04
CA ILE A 34 -9.73 -3.60 20.89
C ILE A 34 -8.76 -4.55 20.19
N GLN A 35 -7.65 -4.89 20.86
CA GLN A 35 -6.64 -5.81 20.36
C GLN A 35 -6.34 -6.90 21.37
N ASN A 36 -6.35 -8.16 20.92
CA ASN A 36 -6.10 -9.33 21.78
C ASN A 36 -4.62 -9.63 22.04
N ARG A 37 -3.72 -8.78 21.56
CA ARG A 37 -2.26 -8.88 21.71
C ARG A 37 -1.72 -7.66 22.45
N PRO A 38 -0.47 -7.76 22.96
CA PRO A 38 0.20 -6.63 23.63
C PRO A 38 0.64 -5.54 22.65
N VAL A 39 0.71 -5.84 21.36
CA VAL A 39 1.16 -4.95 20.30
C VAL A 39 0.13 -4.81 19.18
N LEU A 40 0.20 -3.71 18.45
CA LEU A 40 -0.56 -3.45 17.23
C LEU A 40 0.18 -3.99 16.00
N GLY A 41 -0.48 -4.00 14.83
CA GLY A 41 0.14 -4.36 13.55
C GLY A 41 -0.19 -5.79 13.06
N GLY A 42 -0.78 -6.66 13.90
CA GLY A 42 -1.16 -8.01 13.50
C GLY A 42 0.03 -8.80 12.92
N SER A 43 -0.07 -9.27 11.66
CA SER A 43 1.03 -10.02 11.04
C SER A 43 2.29 -9.17 10.78
N SER A 44 2.22 -7.84 10.76
CA SER A 44 3.38 -6.97 10.64
C SER A 44 4.03 -6.60 11.97
N SER A 45 3.42 -6.97 13.10
CA SER A 45 3.97 -6.69 14.44
C SER A 45 5.27 -7.45 14.69
N SER A 46 6.00 -7.02 15.72
CA SER A 46 7.23 -7.70 16.16
C SER A 46 7.03 -9.17 16.58
N GLU A 47 5.80 -9.60 16.87
CA GLU A 47 5.48 -10.99 17.22
C GLU A 47 5.55 -11.96 16.02
N ILE A 48 5.29 -11.44 14.78
CA ILE A 48 5.18 -12.27 13.56
C ILE A 48 6.19 -11.80 12.49
N ARG A 49 6.40 -10.49 12.36
CA ARG A 49 7.41 -9.82 11.50
C ARG A 49 7.26 -10.05 10.00
N VAL A 50 6.05 -10.27 9.50
CA VAL A 50 5.79 -10.27 8.06
C VAL A 50 5.73 -8.82 7.58
N TRP A 51 6.50 -8.48 6.56
CA TRP A 51 6.51 -7.13 6.00
C TRP A 51 5.22 -6.77 5.29
N THR A 52 4.82 -5.50 5.39
CA THR A 52 3.65 -5.02 4.65
C THR A 52 3.95 -4.96 3.16
N ARG A 53 3.08 -5.57 2.36
CA ARG A 53 3.16 -5.63 0.90
C ARG A 53 1.89 -5.12 0.26
N GLY A 54 1.99 -4.65 -0.99
CA GLY A 54 0.88 -4.13 -1.76
C GLY A 54 1.15 -4.02 -3.26
N ALA A 55 0.45 -3.12 -3.92
CA ALA A 55 0.42 -2.99 -5.37
C ALA A 55 1.78 -2.69 -5.99
N VAL A 56 2.59 -1.82 -5.39
CA VAL A 56 3.95 -1.51 -5.86
C VAL A 56 4.84 -2.75 -5.80
N GLY A 57 4.77 -3.51 -4.72
CA GLY A 57 5.53 -4.76 -4.57
C GLY A 57 5.21 -5.81 -5.64
N ALA A 58 4.02 -5.75 -6.23
CA ALA A 58 3.61 -6.58 -7.36
C ALA A 58 3.98 -5.98 -8.74
N GLY A 59 4.72 -4.88 -8.78
CA GLY A 59 5.18 -4.28 -10.03
C GLY A 59 4.23 -3.26 -10.66
N ASN A 60 3.17 -2.83 -9.95
CA ASN A 60 2.35 -1.71 -10.38
C ASN A 60 3.09 -0.38 -10.14
N LEU A 61 3.19 0.45 -11.17
CA LEU A 61 3.87 1.73 -11.10
C LEU A 61 2.96 2.77 -10.46
N PHE A 62 3.53 3.71 -9.70
CA PHE A 62 2.85 4.85 -9.09
C PHE A 62 1.66 4.47 -8.18
N SER A 63 1.66 3.26 -7.60
CA SER A 63 0.52 2.67 -6.92
C SER A 63 0.73 2.44 -5.41
N GLU A 64 1.77 3.04 -4.81
CA GLU A 64 1.99 2.95 -3.36
C GLU A 64 0.71 3.35 -2.60
N GLU A 65 0.32 2.53 -1.63
CA GLU A 65 -0.87 2.74 -0.82
C GLU A 65 -0.67 3.93 0.13
N MET A 66 -1.51 4.94 -0.03
CA MET A 66 -1.50 6.20 0.75
C MET A 66 -2.61 6.20 1.81
N GLY A 67 -3.13 7.36 2.14
CA GLY A 67 -4.09 7.53 3.24
C GLY A 67 -3.44 7.29 4.60
N VAL A 68 -4.20 6.75 5.53
CA VAL A 68 -3.74 6.46 6.90
C VAL A 68 -2.55 5.51 6.89
N LEU A 69 -2.62 4.43 6.10
CA LEU A 69 -1.52 3.46 5.99
C LEU A 69 -0.23 4.10 5.46
N GLY A 70 -0.34 4.88 4.39
CA GLY A 70 0.79 5.60 3.81
C GLY A 70 1.42 6.60 4.78
N ALA A 71 0.60 7.29 5.58
CA ALA A 71 1.08 8.17 6.64
C ALA A 71 1.86 7.41 7.73
N LEU A 72 1.37 6.24 8.17
CA LEU A 72 2.07 5.38 9.14
C LEU A 72 3.41 4.87 8.59
N LYS A 73 3.45 4.43 7.33
CA LYS A 73 4.68 3.96 6.66
C LYS A 73 5.71 5.11 6.49
N LYS A 74 5.25 6.32 6.15
CA LYS A 74 6.14 7.51 6.08
C LYS A 74 6.67 7.90 7.47
N ARG A 75 5.82 7.85 8.50
CA ARG A 75 6.25 8.04 9.88
C ARG A 75 7.31 7.03 10.29
N ASN A 76 7.09 5.76 9.96
CA ASN A 76 8.06 4.69 10.21
C ASN A 76 9.39 4.97 9.49
N LEU A 77 9.37 5.35 8.23
CA LEU A 77 10.57 5.70 7.48
C LEU A 77 11.34 6.88 8.11
N TYR A 78 10.62 7.85 8.68
CA TYR A 78 11.20 9.03 9.33
C TYR A 78 11.76 8.73 10.72
N THR A 79 11.04 7.96 11.55
CA THR A 79 11.40 7.71 12.96
C THR A 79 12.14 6.40 13.18
N ASN A 80 12.08 5.46 12.24
CA ASN A 80 12.67 4.13 12.27
C ASN A 80 13.42 3.84 10.96
N PRO A 81 14.44 4.62 10.60
CA PRO A 81 15.14 4.52 9.30
C PRO A 81 15.81 3.16 9.07
N ASP A 82 16.20 2.45 10.15
CA ASP A 82 16.78 1.11 10.08
C ASP A 82 15.72 0.01 9.88
N GLY A 83 14.42 0.34 9.99
CA GLY A 83 13.31 -0.58 9.76
C GLY A 83 13.20 -1.70 10.78
N THR A 84 13.50 -1.44 12.04
CA THR A 84 13.40 -2.41 13.14
C THR A 84 11.92 -2.77 13.40
N PRO A 85 11.54 -4.06 13.44
CA PRO A 85 10.15 -4.45 13.69
C PRO A 85 9.60 -3.98 15.05
N LEU A 86 10.44 -3.84 16.07
CA LEU A 86 10.06 -3.33 17.38
C LEU A 86 9.62 -1.87 17.32
N PHE A 87 10.35 -1.03 16.59
CA PHE A 87 9.98 0.38 16.44
C PHE A 87 8.77 0.58 15.53
N TRP A 88 8.46 -0.38 14.64
CA TRP A 88 7.19 -0.37 13.93
C TRP A 88 6.00 -0.49 14.89
N ASP A 89 6.08 -1.37 15.90
CA ASP A 89 5.05 -1.48 16.94
C ASP A 89 4.87 -0.14 17.68
N ASP A 90 5.97 0.55 18.02
CA ASP A 90 5.95 1.87 18.68
C ASP A 90 5.35 2.96 17.79
N VAL A 91 5.64 2.93 16.48
CA VAL A 91 5.03 3.87 15.50
C VAL A 91 3.52 3.74 15.49
N LEU A 92 3.00 2.49 15.50
CA LEU A 92 1.57 2.23 15.54
C LEU A 92 0.95 2.63 16.88
N LEU A 93 1.61 2.26 17.98
CA LEU A 93 1.15 2.59 19.33
C LEU A 93 1.08 4.11 19.55
N ASP A 94 2.13 4.82 19.18
CA ASP A 94 2.17 6.28 19.32
C ASP A 94 1.14 6.98 18.41
N ALA A 95 0.91 6.48 17.19
CA ALA A 95 -0.14 7.00 16.32
C ALA A 95 -1.53 6.86 16.95
N VAL A 96 -1.82 5.68 17.53
CA VAL A 96 -3.12 5.39 18.13
C VAL A 96 -3.32 6.14 19.45
N THR A 97 -2.32 6.15 20.33
CA THR A 97 -2.44 6.78 21.66
C THR A 97 -2.40 8.30 21.62
N SER A 98 -1.78 8.89 20.60
CA SER A 98 -1.77 10.33 20.39
C SER A 98 -2.99 10.88 19.64
N GLN A 99 -3.86 9.99 19.11
CA GLN A 99 -5.06 10.41 18.36
C GLN A 99 -6.20 10.76 19.34
N PRO A 100 -6.68 12.02 19.35
CA PRO A 100 -7.87 12.40 20.14
C PRO A 100 -9.10 11.59 19.75
N GLY A 101 -9.99 11.30 20.70
CA GLY A 101 -11.23 10.54 20.49
C GLY A 101 -11.00 9.02 20.32
N LEU A 102 -9.77 8.50 20.53
CA LEU A 102 -9.46 7.09 20.38
C LEU A 102 -9.03 6.47 21.72
N THR A 103 -9.77 5.44 22.17
CA THR A 103 -9.44 4.62 23.33
C THR A 103 -8.89 3.27 22.88
N LEU A 104 -7.73 2.86 23.41
CA LEU A 104 -7.07 1.59 23.09
C LEU A 104 -7.20 0.57 24.22
N LEU A 105 -7.66 -0.65 23.91
CA LEU A 105 -7.69 -1.81 24.80
C LEU A 105 -6.77 -2.89 24.24
N LEU A 106 -5.55 -2.99 24.73
CA LEU A 106 -4.61 -4.09 24.42
C LEU A 106 -4.87 -5.31 25.31
N ASN A 107 -4.36 -6.47 24.89
CA ASN A 107 -4.50 -7.76 25.59
C ASN A 107 -5.96 -8.13 25.88
N THR A 108 -6.90 -7.66 25.07
CA THR A 108 -8.33 -7.83 25.30
C THR A 108 -8.92 -8.73 24.22
N ASP A 109 -9.21 -9.97 24.55
CA ASP A 109 -9.80 -10.95 23.63
C ASP A 109 -11.33 -10.88 23.69
N VAL A 110 -11.96 -10.55 22.55
CA VAL A 110 -13.41 -10.47 22.42
C VAL A 110 -13.99 -11.87 22.23
N THR A 111 -14.69 -12.36 23.23
CA THR A 111 -15.25 -13.71 23.27
C THR A 111 -16.77 -13.76 23.17
N GLU A 112 -17.45 -12.66 23.46
CA GLU A 112 -18.91 -12.59 23.48
C GLU A 112 -19.41 -11.36 22.69
N VAL A 113 -20.58 -11.51 22.08
CA VAL A 113 -21.32 -10.45 21.38
C VAL A 113 -22.80 -10.57 21.71
N GLU A 114 -23.50 -9.46 21.77
CA GLU A 114 -24.96 -9.44 21.90
C GLU A 114 -25.58 -8.89 20.63
N VAL A 115 -26.53 -9.64 20.08
CA VAL A 115 -27.24 -9.29 18.86
C VAL A 115 -28.73 -9.36 19.12
N GLN A 116 -29.43 -8.27 18.82
CA GLN A 116 -30.88 -8.22 18.82
C GLN A 116 -31.37 -7.75 17.43
N ASP A 117 -32.29 -8.48 16.84
CA ASP A 117 -32.84 -8.16 15.51
C ASP A 117 -31.76 -7.89 14.44
N ARG A 118 -30.71 -8.75 14.44
CA ARG A 118 -29.51 -8.64 13.59
C ARG A 118 -28.68 -7.34 13.81
N ARG A 119 -28.98 -6.59 14.84
CA ARG A 119 -28.19 -5.43 15.26
C ARG A 119 -27.27 -5.82 16.40
N LEU A 120 -25.99 -5.56 16.27
CA LEU A 120 -24.99 -5.76 17.31
C LEU A 120 -25.14 -4.64 18.36
N LEU A 121 -25.27 -5.02 19.64
CA LEU A 121 -25.46 -4.07 20.73
C LEU A 121 -24.15 -3.78 21.47
N TRP A 122 -23.37 -4.82 21.75
CA TRP A 122 -22.08 -4.73 22.41
C TRP A 122 -21.18 -5.93 22.06
N VAL A 123 -19.89 -5.73 22.28
CA VAL A 123 -18.88 -6.79 22.31
C VAL A 123 -18.27 -6.85 23.71
N GLN A 124 -17.92 -8.06 24.18
CA GLN A 124 -17.33 -8.26 25.51
C GLN A 124 -16.06 -9.09 25.39
N GLY A 125 -15.02 -8.68 26.13
CA GLY A 125 -13.73 -9.36 26.13
C GLY A 125 -13.05 -9.33 27.49
N SER A 126 -12.19 -10.30 27.71
CA SER A 126 -11.33 -10.41 28.90
C SER A 126 -9.96 -9.83 28.59
N GLN A 127 -9.50 -8.89 29.43
CA GLN A 127 -8.17 -8.30 29.33
C GLN A 127 -7.17 -9.14 30.13
N GLN A 128 -6.22 -9.75 29.43
CA GLN A 128 -5.16 -10.55 30.05
C GLN A 128 -4.30 -9.70 30.99
N ALA A 129 -3.75 -10.30 32.03
CA ALA A 129 -2.90 -9.71 33.06
C ALA A 129 -3.56 -8.64 33.94
N SER A 130 -4.80 -8.22 33.69
CA SER A 130 -5.51 -7.21 34.49
C SER A 130 -6.76 -7.74 35.20
N GLU A 131 -7.17 -9.00 34.90
CA GLU A 131 -8.41 -9.64 35.41
C GLU A 131 -9.68 -8.79 35.11
N ARG A 132 -9.62 -7.88 34.16
CA ARG A 132 -10.73 -7.01 33.77
C ARG A 132 -11.53 -7.63 32.64
N THR A 133 -12.83 -7.54 32.74
CA THR A 133 -13.75 -7.77 31.63
C THR A 133 -14.26 -6.42 31.17
N TRP A 134 -14.16 -6.15 29.86
CA TRP A 134 -14.67 -4.97 29.20
C TRP A 134 -15.89 -5.32 28.38
N ARG A 135 -16.96 -4.53 28.50
CA ARG A 135 -18.10 -4.54 27.59
C ARG A 135 -18.15 -3.21 26.88
N VAL A 136 -18.09 -3.24 25.55
CA VAL A 136 -18.07 -2.05 24.70
C VAL A 136 -19.38 -1.98 23.92
N HIS A 137 -20.20 -1.00 24.26
CA HIS A 137 -21.41 -0.61 23.55
C HIS A 137 -21.05 0.39 22.46
N ALA A 138 -21.49 0.14 21.22
CA ALA A 138 -21.22 1.05 20.12
C ALA A 138 -22.44 1.19 19.19
N LYS A 139 -22.51 2.30 18.49
CA LYS A 139 -23.52 2.52 17.46
C LYS A 139 -23.19 1.72 16.20
N MET A 140 -21.90 1.62 15.84
CA MET A 140 -21.35 0.85 14.73
C MET A 140 -20.18 -0.01 15.21
N PHE A 141 -19.91 -1.11 14.50
CA PHE A 141 -18.81 -2.03 14.77
C PHE A 141 -18.04 -2.35 13.49
N ILE A 142 -16.72 -2.50 13.60
CA ILE A 142 -15.86 -3.03 12.53
C ILE A 142 -15.17 -4.30 13.05
N ASP A 143 -15.41 -5.43 12.39
CA ASP A 143 -14.64 -6.66 12.59
C ASP A 143 -13.39 -6.62 11.72
N ALA A 144 -12.26 -6.29 12.34
CA ALA A 144 -10.92 -6.29 11.75
C ALA A 144 -10.03 -7.40 12.36
N THR A 145 -10.66 -8.47 12.92
CA THR A 145 -9.95 -9.55 13.60
C THR A 145 -9.12 -10.44 12.66
N GLY A 146 -9.32 -10.29 11.36
CA GLY A 146 -8.71 -11.12 10.32
C GLY A 146 -9.37 -12.50 10.19
N ASP A 147 -9.88 -13.07 11.28
CA ASP A 147 -10.60 -14.34 11.29
C ASP A 147 -12.13 -14.17 11.20
N GLY A 148 -12.65 -12.94 11.13
CA GLY A 148 -14.08 -12.66 11.10
C GLY A 148 -14.80 -13.13 12.36
N SER A 149 -14.13 -13.03 13.51
CA SER A 149 -14.61 -13.67 14.74
C SER A 149 -15.84 -12.98 15.34
N VAL A 150 -15.97 -11.64 15.19
CA VAL A 150 -17.16 -10.90 15.62
C VAL A 150 -18.34 -11.23 14.73
N GLY A 151 -18.15 -11.19 13.40
CA GLY A 151 -19.18 -11.53 12.42
C GLY A 151 -19.73 -12.96 12.60
N ALA A 152 -18.82 -13.93 12.77
CA ALA A 152 -19.22 -15.32 12.99
C ALA A 152 -20.02 -15.50 14.30
N ARG A 153 -19.60 -14.83 15.40
CA ARG A 153 -20.34 -14.84 16.66
C ARG A 153 -21.69 -14.13 16.55
N ALA A 154 -21.76 -13.08 15.77
CA ALA A 154 -23.00 -12.37 15.49
C ALA A 154 -23.97 -13.17 14.61
N GLY A 155 -23.52 -14.28 14.00
CA GLY A 155 -24.33 -15.12 13.13
C GLY A 155 -24.35 -14.69 11.67
N VAL A 156 -23.41 -13.85 11.24
CA VAL A 156 -23.22 -13.51 9.82
C VAL A 156 -22.70 -14.76 9.09
N PRO A 157 -23.28 -15.14 7.93
CA PRO A 157 -22.74 -16.22 7.12
C PRO A 157 -21.31 -15.91 6.63
N TYR A 158 -20.50 -16.95 6.41
CA TYR A 158 -19.13 -16.79 5.96
C TYR A 158 -18.65 -17.95 5.10
N TRP A 159 -17.62 -17.72 4.32
CA TRP A 159 -16.94 -18.71 3.49
C TRP A 159 -15.66 -19.19 4.16
N ILE A 160 -15.38 -20.49 4.06
CA ILE A 160 -14.06 -21.09 4.32
C ILE A 160 -13.69 -21.87 3.06
N GLY A 161 -12.59 -21.51 2.39
CA GLY A 161 -12.32 -22.03 1.07
C GLY A 161 -13.49 -21.75 0.13
N GLU A 162 -14.05 -22.79 -0.50
CA GLU A 162 -15.20 -22.70 -1.42
C GLU A 162 -16.55 -22.96 -0.75
N HIS A 163 -16.60 -23.24 0.58
CA HIS A 163 -17.83 -23.60 1.29
C HIS A 163 -18.43 -22.43 2.06
N LEU A 164 -19.72 -22.20 1.86
CA LEU A 164 -20.52 -21.23 2.62
C LEU A 164 -21.03 -21.85 3.91
N PHE A 165 -20.67 -21.28 5.05
CA PHE A 165 -21.13 -21.70 6.36
C PHE A 165 -22.23 -20.77 6.89
N ARG A 166 -23.26 -21.38 7.48
CA ARG A 166 -24.31 -20.75 8.27
C ARG A 166 -24.27 -21.34 9.67
N LYS A 167 -24.84 -20.63 10.65
CA LYS A 167 -24.72 -20.87 12.08
C LYS A 167 -24.80 -22.34 12.56
N ASP A 168 -25.43 -23.23 11.81
CA ASP A 168 -25.72 -24.61 12.25
C ASP A 168 -25.06 -25.70 11.39
N ALA A 169 -24.11 -25.34 10.51
CA ALA A 169 -23.42 -26.28 9.62
C ALA A 169 -22.06 -26.68 10.18
N ALA A 170 -21.76 -28.00 10.21
CA ALA A 170 -20.42 -28.47 10.52
C ALA A 170 -19.44 -28.13 9.38
N PRO A 171 -18.22 -27.65 9.69
CA PRO A 171 -17.23 -27.37 8.67
C PRO A 171 -16.69 -28.66 8.02
N GLU A 172 -16.72 -28.72 6.69
CA GLU A 172 -15.99 -29.74 5.95
C GLU A 172 -14.53 -29.32 5.72
N PRO A 173 -13.58 -30.28 5.60
CA PRO A 173 -12.18 -29.95 5.26
C PRO A 173 -12.11 -29.28 3.91
N THR A 174 -11.48 -28.10 3.84
CA THR A 174 -11.30 -27.35 2.61
C THR A 174 -9.82 -27.02 2.43
N ALA A 175 -9.35 -26.96 1.18
CA ALA A 175 -8.00 -26.49 0.90
C ALA A 175 -7.94 -24.98 1.12
N LEU A 176 -7.10 -24.53 2.05
CA LEU A 176 -6.85 -23.13 2.40
C LEU A 176 -5.39 -22.76 2.11
N LEU A 177 -5.07 -21.48 2.17
CA LEU A 177 -3.68 -21.04 2.26
C LEU A 177 -3.17 -21.31 3.69
N GLY A 178 -2.04 -21.98 3.81
CA GLY A 178 -1.43 -22.30 5.10
C GLY A 178 -0.91 -21.05 5.84
N SER A 179 -0.37 -21.29 7.02
CA SER A 179 0.30 -20.29 7.84
C SER A 179 1.81 -20.45 7.76
N SER A 180 2.59 -19.41 8.06
CA SER A 180 4.06 -19.45 8.12
C SER A 180 4.58 -18.98 9.46
N ILE A 181 5.73 -19.52 9.89
CA ILE A 181 6.55 -18.94 10.96
C ILE A 181 7.88 -18.51 10.34
N LEU A 182 8.27 -17.28 10.60
CA LEU A 182 9.52 -16.71 10.14
C LEU A 182 10.61 -16.88 11.20
N TYR A 183 11.86 -16.84 10.77
CA TYR A 183 13.02 -16.66 11.65
C TYR A 183 13.96 -15.57 11.12
N TYR A 184 14.78 -15.03 12.02
CA TYR A 184 15.86 -14.11 11.70
C TYR A 184 17.18 -14.75 12.09
N VAL A 185 18.19 -14.58 11.24
CA VAL A 185 19.54 -15.07 11.48
C VAL A 185 20.47 -13.91 11.84
N LYS A 186 21.50 -14.23 12.61
CA LYS A 186 22.58 -13.34 12.97
C LYS A 186 23.91 -14.01 12.67
N LYS A 187 24.87 -13.27 12.14
CA LYS A 187 26.25 -13.71 11.97
C LYS A 187 27.06 -13.30 13.19
N GLU A 188 27.76 -14.25 13.78
CA GLU A 188 28.69 -14.02 14.89
C GLU A 188 30.14 -14.04 14.37
N ASP A 189 31.07 -13.53 15.17
CA ASP A 189 32.51 -13.50 14.88
C ASP A 189 33.21 -14.82 15.23
N HIS A 190 32.49 -15.80 15.77
CA HIS A 190 32.96 -17.11 16.20
C HIS A 190 31.96 -18.21 15.83
N PRO A 191 32.39 -19.48 15.75
CA PRO A 191 31.50 -20.60 15.52
C PRO A 191 30.47 -20.78 16.66
N VAL A 192 29.20 -20.99 16.31
CA VAL A 192 28.10 -21.26 17.23
C VAL A 192 27.54 -22.65 16.92
N ALA A 193 27.59 -23.57 17.86
CA ALA A 193 27.00 -24.88 17.70
C ALA A 193 25.46 -24.83 17.84
N PHE A 194 24.79 -25.71 17.12
CA PHE A 194 23.33 -25.88 17.25
C PHE A 194 23.00 -27.34 17.59
N VAL A 195 22.32 -27.54 18.71
CA VAL A 195 21.74 -28.82 19.10
C VAL A 195 20.24 -28.74 18.87
N PRO A 196 19.67 -29.52 17.93
CA PRO A 196 18.25 -29.44 17.64
C PRO A 196 17.42 -29.92 18.84
N PRO A 197 16.30 -29.27 19.15
CA PRO A 197 15.37 -29.79 20.13
C PRO A 197 14.78 -31.13 19.65
N SER A 198 14.39 -32.01 20.59
CA SER A 198 13.90 -33.37 20.28
C SER A 198 12.65 -33.40 19.40
N TYR A 199 11.91 -32.30 19.33
CA TYR A 199 10.71 -32.18 18.49
C TYR A 199 11.04 -31.69 17.05
N ALA A 200 12.27 -31.26 16.75
CA ALA A 200 12.63 -30.80 15.42
C ALA A 200 12.49 -31.94 14.39
N TYR A 201 12.13 -31.62 13.16
CA TYR A 201 12.18 -32.57 12.06
C TYR A 201 13.60 -33.11 11.86
N SER A 202 13.71 -34.37 11.47
CA SER A 202 15.00 -34.98 11.13
C SER A 202 15.58 -34.34 9.87
N LEU A 203 16.87 -34.58 9.60
CA LEU A 203 17.51 -34.12 8.36
C LEU A 203 16.83 -34.72 7.11
N GLU A 204 16.40 -35.97 7.19
CA GLU A 204 15.73 -36.70 6.11
C GLU A 204 14.33 -36.09 5.83
N ASP A 205 13.55 -35.80 6.86
CA ASP A 205 12.21 -35.19 6.71
C ASP A 205 12.27 -33.80 6.05
N VAL A 206 13.33 -33.04 6.33
CA VAL A 206 13.53 -31.68 5.76
C VAL A 206 14.10 -31.77 4.36
N GLU A 207 15.02 -32.69 4.07
CA GLU A 207 15.69 -32.79 2.77
C GLU A 207 14.72 -33.14 1.64
N ALA A 208 13.73 -33.98 1.92
CA ALA A 208 12.77 -34.46 0.93
C ALA A 208 11.99 -33.32 0.20
N PRO A 209 11.48 -32.25 0.88
CA PRO A 209 10.80 -31.14 0.21
C PRO A 209 11.76 -30.07 -0.36
N LEU A 210 13.00 -29.98 0.11
CA LEU A 210 13.94 -28.95 -0.36
C LEU A 210 14.40 -29.20 -1.80
N GLY A 211 14.65 -28.12 -2.54
CA GLY A 211 15.02 -28.18 -3.95
C GLY A 211 13.86 -28.38 -4.92
N ARG A 212 12.63 -28.56 -4.42
CA ARG A 212 11.42 -28.68 -5.23
C ARG A 212 10.67 -27.35 -5.25
N GLY A 213 10.09 -26.98 -6.40
CA GLY A 213 9.16 -25.86 -6.51
C GLY A 213 9.67 -24.54 -5.90
N GLY A 214 10.96 -24.22 -6.05
CA GLY A 214 11.57 -23.01 -5.51
C GLY A 214 11.87 -23.03 -4.00
N ARG A 215 11.78 -24.19 -3.32
CA ARG A 215 12.07 -24.33 -1.89
C ARG A 215 13.58 -24.45 -1.65
N ILE A 216 14.24 -23.31 -1.60
CA ILE A 216 15.69 -23.19 -1.41
C ILE A 216 15.97 -22.58 -0.04
N VAL A 217 16.98 -23.10 0.67
CA VAL A 217 17.47 -22.56 1.94
C VAL A 217 18.93 -22.16 1.87
N SER A 218 19.30 -21.17 2.67
CA SER A 218 20.69 -20.78 2.87
C SER A 218 20.92 -20.35 4.32
N GLU A 219 22.18 -20.27 4.74
CA GLU A 219 22.57 -19.78 6.06
C GLU A 219 22.32 -18.27 6.27
N THR A 220 22.08 -17.54 5.19
CA THR A 220 21.84 -16.09 5.22
C THR A 220 20.37 -15.72 5.10
N GLN A 221 19.50 -16.68 4.74
CA GLN A 221 18.07 -16.44 4.56
C GLN A 221 17.40 -16.03 5.86
N SER A 222 16.59 -14.97 5.83
CA SER A 222 16.09 -14.33 7.03
C SER A 222 14.74 -13.61 6.78
N GLY A 223 13.92 -13.50 7.82
CA GLY A 223 12.68 -12.75 7.78
C GLY A 223 11.68 -13.24 6.72
N SER A 224 11.14 -12.35 5.92
CA SER A 224 10.12 -12.71 4.93
C SER A 224 10.62 -13.57 3.76
N ASP A 225 11.93 -13.81 3.63
CA ASP A 225 12.46 -14.81 2.67
C ASP A 225 12.02 -16.22 3.04
N CYS A 226 11.64 -16.42 4.31
CA CYS A 226 11.14 -17.68 4.86
C CYS A 226 9.62 -17.85 4.70
N TRP A 227 8.93 -17.02 3.91
CA TRP A 227 7.48 -17.01 3.76
C TRP A 227 6.90 -18.36 3.32
N TRP A 228 7.64 -19.15 2.57
CA TRP A 228 7.23 -20.44 2.03
C TRP A 228 7.36 -21.61 3.05
N PHE A 229 7.85 -21.38 4.27
CA PHE A 229 7.75 -22.34 5.37
C PHE A 229 6.29 -22.40 5.83
N GLU A 230 5.47 -23.08 5.06
CA GLU A 230 4.04 -23.03 5.11
C GLU A 230 3.44 -24.36 5.49
N TYR A 231 2.43 -24.35 6.37
CA TYR A 231 1.71 -25.52 6.82
C TYR A 231 0.28 -25.18 7.25
N GLY A 232 -0.59 -26.21 7.24
CA GLY A 232 -1.93 -26.16 7.83
C GLY A 232 -3.04 -25.75 6.88
N GLY A 233 -2.78 -25.65 5.55
CA GLY A 233 -3.83 -25.37 4.59
C GLY A 233 -4.88 -26.47 4.42
N LEU A 234 -4.55 -27.71 4.80
CA LEU A 234 -5.49 -28.85 4.84
C LEU A 234 -6.16 -29.00 6.22
N ARG A 235 -6.01 -28.03 7.12
CA ARG A 235 -6.58 -28.04 8.47
C ARG A 235 -7.51 -26.86 8.69
N ASN A 236 -8.27 -26.89 9.77
CA ASN A 236 -9.02 -25.74 10.23
C ASN A 236 -8.08 -24.71 10.84
N THR A 237 -7.72 -23.65 10.08
CA THR A 237 -6.73 -22.65 10.47
C THR A 237 -7.11 -21.84 11.72
N ILE A 238 -8.34 -22.02 12.23
CA ILE A 238 -8.81 -21.41 13.49
C ILE A 238 -8.80 -22.43 14.61
N ALA A 239 -9.51 -23.57 14.46
CA ALA A 239 -9.63 -24.57 15.50
C ALA A 239 -8.29 -25.25 15.81
N ASP A 240 -7.49 -25.54 14.76
CA ASP A 240 -6.22 -26.26 14.90
C ASP A 240 -5.01 -25.28 14.97
N ALA A 241 -5.25 -24.00 15.27
CA ALA A 241 -4.21 -22.95 15.22
C ALA A 241 -2.99 -23.27 16.10
N GLN A 242 -3.20 -23.87 17.27
CA GLN A 242 -2.11 -24.27 18.17
C GLN A 242 -1.27 -25.42 17.58
N ASP A 243 -1.91 -26.43 17.04
CA ASP A 243 -1.22 -27.59 16.44
C ASP A 243 -0.46 -27.16 15.19
N ILE A 244 -1.05 -26.27 14.37
CA ILE A 244 -0.40 -25.67 13.21
C ILE A 244 0.84 -24.88 13.65
N ALA A 245 0.75 -24.08 14.70
CA ALA A 245 1.88 -23.31 15.22
C ALA A 245 3.02 -24.22 15.70
N PHE A 246 2.67 -25.31 16.40
CA PHE A 246 3.67 -26.26 16.87
C PHE A 246 4.34 -27.00 15.71
N GLU A 247 3.57 -27.43 14.71
CA GLU A 247 4.12 -28.11 13.52
C GLU A 247 5.05 -27.20 12.71
N LEU A 248 4.67 -25.95 12.49
CA LEU A 248 5.54 -24.95 11.86
C LEU A 248 6.86 -24.76 12.64
N ARG A 249 6.80 -24.79 13.98
CA ARG A 249 8.01 -24.70 14.78
C ARG A 249 8.90 -25.94 14.65
N ARG A 250 8.34 -27.13 14.53
CA ARG A 250 9.07 -28.37 14.23
C ARG A 250 9.80 -28.28 12.88
N ILE A 251 9.10 -27.77 11.86
CA ILE A 251 9.63 -27.56 10.51
C ILE A 251 10.82 -26.57 10.56
N VAL A 252 10.62 -25.39 11.18
CA VAL A 252 11.66 -24.35 11.27
C VAL A 252 12.90 -24.85 11.99
N MET A 253 12.75 -25.57 13.12
CA MET A 253 13.89 -26.14 13.85
C MET A 253 14.59 -27.24 13.07
N GLY A 254 13.86 -28.03 12.27
CA GLY A 254 14.41 -29.03 11.37
C GLY A 254 15.20 -28.40 10.22
N ILE A 255 14.67 -27.34 9.59
CA ILE A 255 15.36 -26.59 8.53
C ILE A 255 16.66 -25.97 9.07
N TRP A 256 16.61 -25.35 10.25
CA TRP A 256 17.80 -24.78 10.86
C TRP A 256 18.83 -25.86 11.23
N ASN A 257 18.38 -27.03 11.70
CA ASN A 257 19.24 -28.20 11.91
C ASN A 257 19.91 -28.65 10.60
N TYR A 258 19.17 -28.68 9.51
CA TYR A 258 19.71 -29.02 8.19
C TYR A 258 20.77 -28.01 7.73
N ILE A 259 20.52 -26.72 7.89
CA ILE A 259 21.48 -25.66 7.56
C ILE A 259 22.76 -25.80 8.42
N LYS A 260 22.63 -26.03 9.73
CA LYS A 260 23.76 -26.06 10.66
C LYS A 260 24.57 -27.36 10.63
N ASN A 261 23.90 -28.51 10.47
CA ASN A 261 24.47 -29.80 10.78
C ASN A 261 24.58 -30.77 9.59
N SER A 262 24.02 -30.44 8.42
CA SER A 262 24.15 -31.31 7.21
C SER A 262 25.54 -31.27 6.56
N GLY A 263 26.38 -30.29 6.87
CA GLY A 263 27.67 -30.09 6.23
C GLY A 263 27.59 -29.45 4.83
N ARG A 264 26.40 -29.04 4.37
CA ARG A 264 26.16 -28.45 3.03
C ARG A 264 26.29 -26.93 2.96
N PHE A 265 26.35 -26.23 4.12
CA PHE A 265 26.32 -24.79 4.21
C PHE A 265 27.51 -24.25 5.00
N ASN A 266 27.92 -23.02 4.70
CA ASN A 266 28.96 -22.32 5.48
C ASN A 266 28.34 -21.63 6.71
N ALA A 267 27.63 -22.41 7.53
CA ALA A 267 26.78 -21.93 8.60
C ALA A 267 27.46 -21.86 9.99
N ALA A 268 28.78 -22.14 10.08
CA ALA A 268 29.47 -22.26 11.38
C ALA A 268 29.23 -21.03 12.28
N CYS A 269 29.37 -19.82 11.72
CA CYS A 269 29.25 -18.55 12.46
C CYS A 269 27.82 -17.97 12.44
N TYR A 270 26.81 -18.68 11.95
CA TYR A 270 25.44 -18.19 11.95
C TYR A 270 24.61 -18.79 13.09
N THR A 271 23.70 -18.00 13.66
CA THR A 271 22.78 -18.41 14.71
C THR A 271 21.38 -17.81 14.47
N LEU A 272 20.36 -18.39 15.08
CA LEU A 272 19.02 -17.80 15.09
C LEU A 272 18.99 -16.64 16.11
N GLU A 273 18.69 -15.45 15.64
CA GLU A 273 18.44 -14.28 16.48
C GLU A 273 17.02 -14.31 17.05
N TRP A 274 16.07 -14.72 16.21
CA TRP A 274 14.67 -14.74 16.57
C TRP A 274 13.91 -15.82 15.76
N VAL A 275 12.90 -16.41 16.36
CA VAL A 275 11.93 -17.30 15.71
C VAL A 275 10.54 -16.88 16.14
N GLY A 276 9.64 -16.75 15.19
CA GLY A 276 8.24 -16.36 15.44
C GLY A 276 7.58 -17.23 16.50
N SER A 277 6.89 -16.60 17.43
CA SER A 277 6.06 -17.30 18.42
C SER A 277 4.65 -17.57 17.92
N LEU A 278 4.22 -16.84 16.92
CA LEU A 278 2.91 -16.92 16.31
C LEU A 278 3.01 -17.08 14.79
N PRO A 279 2.16 -17.91 14.19
CA PRO A 279 2.09 -18.03 12.75
C PRO A 279 1.47 -16.78 12.09
N GLY A 280 2.03 -16.35 10.98
CA GLY A 280 1.40 -15.46 10.04
C GLY A 280 0.31 -16.21 9.26
N LYS A 281 -0.94 -16.06 9.66
CA LYS A 281 -2.10 -16.72 9.04
C LYS A 281 -2.51 -16.01 7.77
N ARG A 282 -2.64 -16.76 6.66
CA ARG A 282 -3.07 -16.21 5.36
C ARG A 282 -4.58 -16.27 5.15
N GLU A 283 -5.20 -17.41 5.40
CA GLU A 283 -6.62 -17.64 5.12
C GLU A 283 -7.37 -18.20 6.32
N SER A 284 -8.62 -17.74 6.47
CA SER A 284 -9.60 -18.26 7.43
C SER A 284 -11.01 -17.92 6.90
N ARG A 285 -11.89 -17.31 7.72
CA ARG A 285 -13.22 -16.88 7.27
C ARG A 285 -13.16 -15.68 6.35
N ARG A 286 -13.96 -15.69 5.31
CA ARG A 286 -14.35 -14.54 4.48
C ARG A 286 -15.86 -14.35 4.67
N MET A 287 -16.28 -13.14 5.05
CA MET A 287 -17.68 -12.91 5.39
C MET A 287 -18.54 -12.86 4.12
N ASP A 288 -19.75 -13.38 4.20
CA ASP A 288 -20.75 -13.27 3.15
C ASP A 288 -21.34 -11.86 3.20
N THR A 289 -20.97 -11.04 2.23
CA THR A 289 -21.29 -9.61 2.21
C THR A 289 -22.24 -9.27 1.06
N ALA A 290 -22.68 -8.02 1.00
CA ALA A 290 -23.61 -7.56 -0.04
C ALA A 290 -23.04 -7.69 -1.46
N TYR A 291 -21.72 -7.80 -1.61
CA TYR A 291 -21.02 -8.14 -2.85
C TYR A 291 -19.78 -8.96 -2.55
N LEU A 292 -19.52 -9.97 -3.36
CA LEU A 292 -18.31 -10.79 -3.29
C LEU A 292 -17.43 -10.47 -4.50
N LEU A 293 -16.32 -9.76 -4.26
CA LEU A 293 -15.36 -9.43 -5.32
C LEU A 293 -14.89 -10.71 -6.01
N SER A 294 -14.94 -10.76 -7.32
CA SER A 294 -14.60 -11.92 -8.14
C SER A 294 -13.25 -11.76 -8.85
N GLN A 295 -12.70 -12.88 -9.37
CA GLN A 295 -11.56 -12.86 -10.27
C GLN A 295 -11.81 -11.99 -11.50
N GLU A 296 -13.00 -12.06 -12.05
CA GLU A 296 -13.38 -11.31 -13.24
C GLU A 296 -13.33 -9.80 -13.00
N ASP A 297 -13.79 -9.35 -11.82
CA ASP A 297 -13.70 -7.94 -11.43
C ASP A 297 -12.27 -7.46 -11.37
N VAL A 298 -11.39 -8.28 -10.81
CA VAL A 298 -9.94 -7.97 -10.69
C VAL A 298 -9.29 -7.89 -12.07
N LEU A 299 -9.54 -8.85 -12.95
CA LEU A 299 -8.92 -8.93 -14.27
C LEU A 299 -9.47 -7.91 -15.27
N ARG A 300 -10.76 -7.57 -15.17
CA ARG A 300 -11.41 -6.59 -16.04
C ARG A 300 -11.35 -5.16 -15.52
N HIS A 301 -10.80 -4.95 -14.32
CA HIS A 301 -10.78 -3.64 -13.66
C HIS A 301 -12.19 -3.03 -13.61
N THR A 302 -13.17 -3.82 -13.11
CA THR A 302 -14.56 -3.41 -13.02
C THR A 302 -14.67 -2.05 -12.33
N ASP A 303 -15.33 -1.10 -12.99
CA ASP A 303 -15.63 0.20 -12.40
C ASP A 303 -16.88 0.11 -11.53
N PHE A 304 -16.74 0.38 -10.24
CA PHE A 304 -17.81 0.31 -9.26
C PHE A 304 -18.26 1.71 -8.86
N ALA A 305 -19.56 2.00 -8.99
CA ALA A 305 -20.12 3.26 -8.51
C ALA A 305 -19.90 3.50 -7.00
N ASP A 306 -19.66 2.44 -6.24
CA ASP A 306 -19.31 2.44 -4.81
C ASP A 306 -17.87 1.98 -4.55
N GLY A 307 -16.96 2.11 -5.50
CA GLY A 307 -15.54 1.83 -5.30
C GLY A 307 -14.97 2.65 -4.13
N GLY A 308 -14.49 1.96 -3.07
CA GLY A 308 -14.07 2.59 -1.82
C GLY A 308 -12.57 2.52 -1.54
N PHE A 309 -11.87 1.59 -2.17
CA PHE A 309 -10.42 1.42 -2.07
C PHE A 309 -9.92 0.56 -3.23
N TYR A 310 -8.63 0.22 -3.25
CA TYR A 310 -8.04 -0.56 -4.34
C TYR A 310 -7.12 -1.68 -3.85
N GLY A 311 -6.94 -2.67 -4.70
CA GLY A 311 -5.90 -3.68 -4.62
C GLY A 311 -4.99 -3.64 -5.85
N GLY A 312 -3.96 -4.46 -5.88
CA GLY A 312 -2.99 -4.52 -6.97
C GLY A 312 -1.88 -5.53 -6.74
N TRP A 313 -1.97 -6.34 -5.69
CA TRP A 313 -1.10 -7.49 -5.50
C TRP A 313 -1.45 -8.60 -6.49
N TYR A 314 -0.48 -9.47 -6.81
CA TYR A 314 -0.74 -10.68 -7.60
C TYR A 314 -1.96 -11.45 -7.10
N MET A 315 -2.65 -12.16 -7.98
CA MET A 315 -3.41 -13.32 -7.53
C MET A 315 -2.39 -14.40 -7.19
N ASP A 316 -2.14 -14.57 -5.89
CA ASP A 316 -1.01 -15.27 -5.29
C ASP A 316 -1.48 -16.57 -4.63
N PHE A 317 -1.49 -17.64 -5.43
CA PHE A 317 -1.96 -18.97 -5.04
C PHE A 317 -0.81 -19.78 -4.42
N HIS A 318 -1.09 -20.39 -3.29
CA HIS A 318 -0.18 -21.31 -2.59
C HIS A 318 -0.81 -22.68 -2.50
N PRO A 319 -0.05 -23.78 -2.62
CA PRO A 319 -0.56 -25.12 -2.42
C PRO A 319 -0.99 -25.33 -0.96
N ALA A 320 -2.12 -26.01 -0.75
CA ALA A 320 -2.66 -26.22 0.60
C ALA A 320 -1.78 -27.14 1.46
N GLU A 321 -1.01 -28.02 0.84
CA GLU A 321 -0.02 -28.91 1.46
C GLU A 321 1.19 -28.14 2.01
N GLY A 322 1.38 -26.89 1.60
CA GLY A 322 2.48 -26.04 2.02
C GLY A 322 3.84 -26.62 1.67
N ILE A 323 4.73 -26.75 2.66
CA ILE A 323 6.08 -27.32 2.47
C ILE A 323 6.06 -28.77 1.94
N GLY A 324 4.99 -29.50 2.16
CA GLY A 324 4.83 -30.90 1.71
C GLY A 324 4.38 -31.05 0.26
N SER A 325 4.06 -29.96 -0.45
CA SER A 325 3.61 -30.02 -1.83
C SER A 325 4.74 -30.39 -2.81
N ASP A 326 4.38 -31.11 -3.85
CA ASP A 326 5.26 -31.37 -5.00
C ASP A 326 5.17 -30.24 -6.05
N GLU A 327 4.20 -29.32 -5.93
CA GLU A 327 4.04 -28.15 -6.79
C GLU A 327 5.02 -27.03 -6.41
N ASP A 328 5.08 -25.99 -7.24
CA ASP A 328 5.78 -24.74 -6.91
C ASP A 328 5.25 -24.15 -5.61
N ASN A 329 6.12 -23.47 -4.86
CA ASN A 329 5.76 -22.84 -3.58
C ASN A 329 4.67 -21.78 -3.70
N CYS A 330 4.51 -21.16 -4.88
CA CYS A 330 3.38 -20.32 -5.24
C CYS A 330 3.22 -20.17 -6.76
N THR A 331 2.01 -19.83 -7.19
CA THR A 331 1.69 -19.38 -8.55
C THR A 331 1.17 -17.96 -8.48
N GLN A 332 1.88 -17.02 -9.11
CA GLN A 332 1.55 -15.59 -9.09
C GLN A 332 1.04 -15.14 -10.46
N ILE A 333 -0.23 -14.73 -10.52
CA ILE A 333 -0.81 -14.13 -11.72
C ILE A 333 -0.77 -12.61 -11.53
N PRO A 334 -0.02 -11.87 -12.37
CA PRO A 334 0.07 -10.42 -12.26
C PRO A 334 -1.25 -9.75 -12.59
N VAL A 335 -1.59 -8.71 -11.83
CA VAL A 335 -2.78 -7.88 -12.03
C VAL A 335 -2.41 -6.41 -11.94
N ASN A 336 -3.12 -5.55 -12.66
CA ASN A 336 -3.06 -4.11 -12.46
C ASN A 336 -3.86 -3.70 -11.21
N VAL A 337 -3.77 -2.43 -10.83
CA VAL A 337 -4.60 -1.84 -9.79
C VAL A 337 -6.08 -1.99 -10.16
N TYR A 338 -6.90 -2.46 -9.22
CA TYR A 338 -8.34 -2.67 -9.38
C TYR A 338 -9.12 -2.07 -8.21
N ALA A 339 -10.33 -1.59 -8.47
CA ALA A 339 -11.23 -1.06 -7.44
C ALA A 339 -11.90 -2.18 -6.63
N VAL A 340 -12.15 -1.91 -5.34
CA VAL A 340 -12.94 -2.77 -4.45
C VAL A 340 -14.15 -1.98 -3.94
N PRO A 341 -15.38 -2.47 -4.14
CA PRO A 341 -16.58 -1.76 -3.76
C PRO A 341 -16.84 -1.79 -2.24
N LEU A 342 -17.45 -0.74 -1.71
CA LEU A 342 -17.84 -0.66 -0.29
C LEU A 342 -18.79 -1.79 0.13
N ARG A 343 -19.57 -2.34 -0.80
CA ARG A 343 -20.45 -3.50 -0.58
C ARG A 343 -19.71 -4.78 -0.18
N CYS A 344 -18.38 -4.86 -0.38
CA CYS A 344 -17.56 -5.95 0.14
C CYS A 344 -17.32 -5.84 1.66
N LEU A 345 -17.70 -4.73 2.29
CA LEU A 345 -17.41 -4.43 3.69
C LEU A 345 -18.58 -4.66 4.64
N TYR A 346 -19.76 -5.09 4.17
CA TYR A 346 -20.94 -5.30 5.01
C TYR A 346 -21.89 -6.37 4.47
N HIS A 347 -22.62 -7.03 5.38
CA HIS A 347 -23.75 -7.86 5.03
C HIS A 347 -25.04 -7.03 5.12
N ALA A 348 -25.93 -7.12 4.12
CA ALA A 348 -27.10 -6.25 4.02
C ALA A 348 -28.06 -6.34 5.24
N ASP A 349 -28.16 -7.51 5.85
CA ASP A 349 -29.06 -7.78 6.98
C ASP A 349 -28.50 -7.32 8.35
N PHE A 350 -27.20 -6.98 8.45
CA PHE A 350 -26.59 -6.55 9.69
C PHE A 350 -26.29 -5.04 9.62
N PRO A 351 -27.21 -4.19 10.15
CA PRO A 351 -27.24 -2.76 9.83
C PRO A 351 -26.09 -1.95 10.42
N ASN A 352 -25.34 -2.50 11.37
CA ASN A 352 -24.29 -1.76 12.08
C ASN A 352 -22.99 -2.56 12.26
N LEU A 353 -22.78 -3.61 11.48
CA LEU A 353 -21.55 -4.40 11.51
C LEU A 353 -20.86 -4.35 10.14
N LEU A 354 -19.62 -3.88 10.14
CA LEU A 354 -18.74 -3.79 8.98
C LEU A 354 -17.56 -4.76 9.13
N PHE A 355 -16.90 -5.05 8.02
CA PHE A 355 -15.73 -5.92 7.95
C PHE A 355 -14.55 -5.18 7.33
N ALA A 356 -13.34 -5.44 7.81
CA ALA A 356 -12.11 -4.87 7.24
C ALA A 356 -10.95 -5.87 7.36
N GLY A 357 -10.06 -5.83 6.39
CA GLY A 357 -8.92 -6.75 6.33
C GLY A 357 -9.20 -7.96 5.45
N ARG A 358 -8.60 -9.11 5.77
CA ARG A 358 -8.71 -10.31 4.94
C ARG A 358 -10.08 -11.01 5.02
N ASN A 359 -10.92 -10.63 5.96
CA ASN A 359 -12.27 -11.20 6.18
C ASN A 359 -13.39 -10.51 5.37
N ILE A 360 -13.08 -9.55 4.52
CA ILE A 360 -14.06 -8.89 3.64
C ILE A 360 -14.67 -9.86 2.61
N GLY A 361 -15.75 -9.45 1.97
CA GLY A 361 -16.46 -10.25 0.97
C GLY A 361 -15.72 -10.41 -0.34
N THR A 362 -15.18 -11.60 -0.57
CA THR A 362 -14.48 -11.94 -1.82
C THR A 362 -14.71 -13.39 -2.20
N ARG A 363 -14.67 -13.71 -3.50
CA ARG A 363 -14.43 -15.07 -3.98
C ARG A 363 -12.96 -15.42 -3.72
N ARG A 364 -12.62 -16.71 -3.71
CA ARG A 364 -11.29 -17.18 -3.33
C ARG A 364 -10.19 -16.62 -4.23
N GLU A 365 -10.43 -16.55 -5.54
CA GLU A 365 -9.46 -16.08 -6.51
C GLU A 365 -9.16 -14.58 -6.37
N ALA A 366 -10.13 -13.78 -5.93
CA ALA A 366 -9.90 -12.37 -5.61
C ALA A 366 -9.26 -12.22 -4.21
N PHE A 367 -9.63 -13.10 -3.27
CA PHE A 367 -9.08 -13.10 -1.92
C PHE A 367 -7.55 -13.21 -1.91
N VAL A 368 -6.97 -14.08 -2.73
CA VAL A 368 -5.52 -14.30 -2.76
C VAL A 368 -4.73 -13.04 -3.18
N SER A 369 -5.40 -12.05 -3.76
CA SER A 369 -4.86 -10.71 -4.03
C SER A 369 -5.19 -9.71 -2.91
N THR A 370 -6.43 -9.68 -2.41
CA THR A 370 -6.88 -8.66 -1.44
C THR A 370 -6.35 -8.88 -0.02
N ARG A 371 -5.88 -10.10 0.33
CA ARG A 371 -5.40 -10.46 1.67
C ARG A 371 -4.14 -9.78 2.14
N VAL A 372 -3.38 -9.15 1.24
CA VAL A 372 -2.13 -8.50 1.61
C VAL A 372 -2.36 -7.26 2.48
N MET A 373 -1.41 -7.00 3.37
CA MET A 373 -1.61 -6.06 4.48
C MET A 373 -1.86 -4.62 4.04
N ASN A 374 -1.28 -4.16 2.92
CA ASN A 374 -1.53 -2.81 2.45
C ASN A 374 -2.99 -2.66 1.97
N THR A 375 -3.49 -3.59 1.17
CA THR A 375 -4.91 -3.61 0.76
C THR A 375 -5.84 -3.74 1.97
N CYS A 376 -5.46 -4.56 2.97
CA CYS A 376 -6.20 -4.65 4.23
C CYS A 376 -6.25 -3.31 4.98
N GLY A 377 -5.14 -2.55 5.02
CA GLY A 377 -5.10 -1.22 5.62
C GLY A 377 -6.06 -0.24 4.94
N LEU A 378 -6.08 -0.23 3.60
CA LEU A 378 -7.02 0.59 2.83
C LEU A 378 -8.48 0.20 3.09
N SER A 379 -8.78 -1.10 3.20
CA SER A 379 -10.14 -1.56 3.54
C SER A 379 -10.60 -1.07 4.91
N GLY A 380 -9.68 -0.95 5.87
CA GLY A 380 -9.94 -0.39 7.20
C GLY A 380 -10.33 1.09 7.12
N GLN A 381 -9.57 1.88 6.37
CA GLN A 381 -9.89 3.29 6.15
C GLN A 381 -11.26 3.45 5.46
N ALA A 382 -11.54 2.65 4.43
CA ALA A 382 -12.82 2.67 3.73
C ALA A 382 -14.00 2.27 4.63
N ALA A 383 -13.82 1.26 5.49
CA ALA A 383 -14.84 0.84 6.46
C ALA A 383 -15.14 1.94 7.49
N ALA A 384 -14.11 2.68 7.93
CA ALA A 384 -14.29 3.80 8.86
C ALA A 384 -15.08 4.96 8.22
N ALA A 385 -14.76 5.34 7.00
CA ALA A 385 -15.49 6.37 6.26
C ALA A 385 -16.94 5.95 6.01
N LEU A 386 -17.18 4.66 5.71
CA LEU A 386 -18.53 4.11 5.58
C LEU A 386 -19.30 4.18 6.92
N ALA A 387 -18.67 3.81 8.05
CA ALA A 387 -19.26 3.92 9.38
C ALA A 387 -19.60 5.37 9.73
N TRP A 388 -18.69 6.30 9.45
CA TRP A 388 -18.92 7.74 9.62
C TRP A 388 -20.14 8.22 8.81
N GLY A 389 -20.25 7.82 7.54
CA GLY A 389 -21.41 8.17 6.73
C GLY A 389 -22.71 7.60 7.27
N CYS A 390 -22.71 6.32 7.70
CA CYS A 390 -23.88 5.70 8.33
C CYS A 390 -24.35 6.45 9.58
N LEU A 391 -23.42 6.86 10.44
CA LEU A 391 -23.73 7.60 11.65
C LEU A 391 -24.21 9.01 11.35
N ARG A 392 -23.59 9.69 10.38
CA ARG A 392 -23.95 11.04 9.97
C ARG A 392 -25.39 11.14 9.47
N TRP A 393 -25.86 10.16 8.72
CA TRP A 393 -27.21 10.15 8.12
C TRP A 393 -28.21 9.24 8.86
N GLY A 394 -27.77 8.54 9.91
CA GLY A 394 -28.63 7.63 10.67
C GLY A 394 -29.15 6.43 9.86
N LYS A 395 -28.36 5.94 8.90
CA LYS A 395 -28.73 4.87 7.96
C LYS A 395 -27.82 3.66 8.10
N SER A 396 -28.32 2.49 7.72
CA SER A 396 -27.48 1.31 7.50
C SER A 396 -26.67 1.45 6.21
N PRO A 397 -25.55 0.72 6.04
CA PRO A 397 -24.77 0.77 4.80
C PRO A 397 -25.59 0.47 3.54
N ALA A 398 -26.50 -0.50 3.63
CA ALA A 398 -27.36 -0.90 2.52
C ALA A 398 -28.47 0.13 2.17
N ALA A 399 -28.73 1.09 3.05
CA ALA A 399 -29.77 2.10 2.88
C ALA A 399 -29.21 3.48 2.45
N LEU A 400 -27.90 3.61 2.25
CA LEU A 400 -27.29 4.83 1.76
C LEU A 400 -27.71 5.13 0.33
N ALA A 401 -28.05 6.39 0.07
CA ALA A 401 -28.34 6.86 -1.28
C ALA A 401 -27.03 7.01 -2.10
N PRO A 402 -27.11 6.99 -3.44
CA PRO A 402 -25.93 7.15 -4.30
C PRO A 402 -25.12 8.43 -4.00
N GLU A 403 -25.78 9.53 -3.69
CA GLU A 403 -25.16 10.82 -3.37
C GLU A 403 -24.43 10.77 -2.01
N GLU A 404 -24.94 10.00 -1.04
CA GLU A 404 -24.30 9.77 0.24
C GLU A 404 -23.07 8.88 0.09
N VAL A 405 -23.14 7.86 -0.76
CA VAL A 405 -21.99 7.02 -1.12
C VAL A 405 -20.92 7.86 -1.82
N GLU A 406 -21.29 8.71 -2.77
CA GLU A 406 -20.35 9.61 -3.44
C GLU A 406 -19.68 10.57 -2.43
N ARG A 407 -20.43 11.07 -1.46
CA ARG A 407 -19.85 11.92 -0.40
C ARG A 407 -18.83 11.17 0.45
N ILE A 408 -19.05 9.88 0.75
CA ILE A 408 -18.06 9.02 1.42
C ILE A 408 -16.80 8.88 0.55
N ARG A 409 -16.95 8.67 -0.76
CA ARG A 409 -15.84 8.54 -1.70
C ARG A 409 -15.01 9.84 -1.79
N GLN A 410 -15.66 11.00 -1.84
CA GLN A 410 -14.98 12.30 -1.83
C GLN A 410 -14.26 12.55 -0.48
N THR A 411 -14.83 12.09 0.65
CA THR A 411 -14.18 12.12 1.95
C THR A 411 -12.91 11.25 1.95
N LEU A 412 -12.99 10.03 1.40
CA LEU A 412 -11.82 9.16 1.24
C LEU A 412 -10.72 9.80 0.38
N LEU A 413 -11.08 10.46 -0.73
CA LEU A 413 -10.10 11.19 -1.55
C LEU A 413 -9.44 12.33 -0.78
N ARG A 414 -10.20 13.03 0.07
CA ARG A 414 -9.66 14.11 0.92
C ARG A 414 -8.65 13.57 1.94
N GLU A 415 -8.89 12.37 2.47
CA GLU A 415 -7.99 11.69 3.41
C GLU A 415 -6.88 10.86 2.70
N ASP A 416 -6.52 11.28 1.47
CA ASP A 416 -5.44 10.72 0.64
C ASP A 416 -5.65 9.26 0.20
N MET A 417 -6.89 8.74 0.23
CA MET A 417 -7.21 7.48 -0.42
C MET A 417 -7.22 7.67 -1.94
N PHE A 418 -6.62 6.74 -2.67
CA PHE A 418 -6.76 6.70 -4.12
C PHE A 418 -7.95 5.81 -4.51
N LEU A 419 -8.82 6.36 -5.33
CA LEU A 419 -9.94 5.64 -5.93
C LEU A 419 -9.75 5.67 -7.45
N PRO A 420 -9.45 4.52 -8.10
CA PRO A 420 -9.17 4.48 -9.53
C PRO A 420 -10.26 5.16 -10.36
N GLY A 421 -9.88 6.12 -11.19
CA GLY A 421 -10.80 6.84 -12.07
C GLY A 421 -11.63 7.95 -11.42
N LEU A 422 -11.54 8.15 -10.11
CA LEU A 422 -12.25 9.23 -9.40
C LEU A 422 -11.33 10.43 -9.15
N SER A 423 -11.82 11.62 -9.43
CA SER A 423 -11.16 12.90 -9.11
C SER A 423 -11.91 13.66 -8.02
N ASN A 424 -11.23 14.61 -7.39
CA ASN A 424 -11.82 15.54 -6.43
C ASN A 424 -12.92 16.37 -7.11
N GLN A 425 -14.14 16.25 -6.60
CA GLN A 425 -15.31 17.03 -7.02
C GLN A 425 -15.97 17.74 -5.83
N ASP A 426 -15.25 17.85 -4.72
CA ASP A 426 -15.78 18.50 -3.52
C ASP A 426 -16.09 19.97 -3.79
N PRO A 427 -17.37 20.39 -3.72
CA PRO A 427 -17.77 21.79 -3.97
C PRO A 427 -17.31 22.76 -2.88
N GLU A 428 -16.87 22.25 -1.72
CA GLU A 428 -16.36 23.08 -0.62
C GLU A 428 -14.87 23.41 -0.79
N ASP A 429 -14.18 22.75 -1.74
CA ASP A 429 -12.78 23.04 -2.07
C ASP A 429 -12.67 24.32 -2.89
N LEU A 430 -12.26 25.39 -2.24
CA LEU A 430 -12.09 26.73 -2.84
C LEU A 430 -10.94 26.80 -3.87
N ALA A 431 -10.00 25.84 -3.85
CA ALA A 431 -8.88 25.83 -4.78
C ALA A 431 -9.34 25.55 -6.22
N ARG A 432 -10.43 24.80 -6.41
CA ARG A 432 -10.94 24.40 -7.73
C ARG A 432 -11.36 25.56 -8.63
N ASP A 433 -11.76 26.68 -8.03
CA ASP A 433 -12.20 27.89 -8.75
C ASP A 433 -11.05 28.90 -8.94
N ALA A 434 -9.83 28.57 -8.55
CA ALA A 434 -8.71 29.49 -8.59
C ALA A 434 -7.99 29.45 -9.95
N ALA A 435 -7.56 30.59 -10.45
CA ALA A 435 -6.53 30.65 -11.48
C ALA A 435 -5.17 30.32 -10.86
N VAL A 436 -4.39 29.48 -11.54
CA VAL A 436 -3.11 28.98 -11.01
C VAL A 436 -1.94 29.52 -11.81
N THR A 437 -0.91 30.01 -11.13
CA THR A 437 0.36 30.42 -11.72
C THR A 437 1.52 29.94 -10.86
N ALA A 438 2.72 29.84 -11.43
CA ALA A 438 3.91 29.44 -10.68
C ALA A 438 5.14 30.23 -11.13
N SER A 439 6.19 30.22 -10.31
CA SER A 439 7.49 30.82 -10.65
C SER A 439 8.11 30.21 -11.89
N SER A 440 7.97 28.88 -12.03
CA SER A 440 8.55 28.14 -13.16
C SER A 440 7.83 26.78 -13.33
N ARG A 441 8.17 26.11 -14.43
CA ARG A 441 7.76 24.74 -14.75
C ARG A 441 8.98 23.95 -15.23
N TYR A 442 9.13 22.72 -14.72
CA TYR A 442 10.16 21.81 -15.18
C TYR A 442 9.91 21.37 -16.63
N GLN A 443 10.97 21.33 -17.40
CA GLN A 443 11.00 20.75 -18.74
C GLN A 443 12.26 19.90 -18.84
N PRO A 444 12.15 18.58 -19.17
CA PRO A 444 13.32 17.78 -19.48
C PRO A 444 14.08 18.37 -20.67
N GLU A 445 15.40 18.47 -20.56
CA GLU A 445 16.29 19.04 -21.57
C GLU A 445 17.33 18.02 -22.03
N GLU A 446 17.88 18.22 -23.24
CA GLU A 446 19.02 17.45 -23.70
C GLU A 446 20.23 17.70 -22.79
N GLY A 447 20.91 16.63 -22.43
CA GLY A 447 22.08 16.69 -21.56
C GLY A 447 22.94 15.44 -21.70
N PRO A 448 24.10 15.41 -21.05
CA PRO A 448 24.94 14.21 -20.99
C PRO A 448 24.21 13.12 -20.19
N ALA A 449 24.47 11.86 -20.55
CA ALA A 449 23.99 10.73 -19.76
C ALA A 449 24.65 10.71 -18.37
N ALA A 450 23.87 10.67 -17.31
CA ALA A 450 24.33 10.49 -15.93
C ALA A 450 24.73 9.03 -15.63
N GLY A 451 24.31 8.11 -16.48
CA GLY A 451 24.59 6.68 -16.39
C GLY A 451 23.93 5.94 -17.56
N TRP A 452 24.05 4.62 -17.52
CA TRP A 452 23.56 3.77 -18.59
C TRP A 452 22.81 2.55 -18.02
N PHE A 453 21.65 2.26 -18.58
CA PHE A 453 20.82 1.10 -18.27
C PHE A 453 20.95 0.08 -19.39
N SER A 454 21.52 -1.11 -19.12
CA SER A 454 21.74 -2.16 -20.12
C SER A 454 20.41 -2.73 -20.63
N LEU A 455 20.30 -2.82 -21.95
CA LEU A 455 19.20 -3.49 -22.65
C LEU A 455 19.56 -4.92 -23.09
N GLU A 456 20.63 -5.52 -22.58
CA GLU A 456 21.06 -6.88 -22.92
C GLU A 456 19.96 -7.93 -22.71
N GLN A 457 19.15 -7.74 -21.68
CA GLN A 457 17.97 -8.59 -21.35
C GLN A 457 16.64 -7.88 -21.66
N GLY A 458 16.68 -6.83 -22.51
CA GLY A 458 15.53 -5.98 -22.75
C GLY A 458 15.29 -4.98 -21.63
N GLY A 459 14.14 -4.34 -21.69
CA GLY A 459 13.74 -3.33 -20.71
C GLY A 459 12.49 -2.57 -21.15
N PHE A 460 12.09 -1.56 -20.40
CA PHE A 460 10.98 -0.69 -20.78
C PHE A 460 11.24 0.76 -20.39
N VAL A 461 10.56 1.68 -21.09
CA VAL A 461 10.32 3.05 -20.66
C VAL A 461 8.81 3.25 -20.54
N ALA A 462 8.36 3.60 -19.34
CA ALA A 462 6.99 4.00 -19.08
C ALA A 462 6.91 5.54 -19.03
N CYS A 463 6.07 6.13 -19.86
CA CYS A 463 5.88 7.57 -19.92
C CYS A 463 4.44 7.90 -20.35
N PRO A 464 3.88 9.05 -19.89
CA PRO A 464 2.60 9.53 -20.38
C PRO A 464 2.71 9.96 -21.84
N CYS A 465 1.64 9.81 -22.61
CA CYS A 465 1.61 10.30 -23.98
C CYS A 465 1.54 11.84 -23.97
N PRO A 466 2.51 12.56 -24.57
CA PRO A 466 2.48 14.01 -24.63
C PRO A 466 1.42 14.52 -25.62
N ASP A 467 1.08 15.83 -25.56
CA ASP A 467 0.12 16.48 -26.47
C ASP A 467 0.58 16.34 -27.93
N GLU A 468 1.88 16.49 -28.16
CA GLU A 468 2.53 16.10 -29.39
C GLU A 468 3.04 14.67 -29.25
N PRO A 469 2.43 13.64 -29.92
CA PRO A 469 2.62 12.23 -29.61
C PRO A 469 3.97 11.69 -30.09
N ARG A 470 5.04 12.33 -29.65
CA ARG A 470 6.43 11.94 -29.90
C ARG A 470 7.30 12.23 -28.68
N GLY A 471 8.43 11.58 -28.63
CA GLY A 471 9.50 11.83 -27.67
C GLY A 471 10.84 11.48 -28.27
N ARG A 472 11.93 11.84 -27.59
CA ARG A 472 13.29 11.46 -27.95
C ARG A 472 14.00 10.84 -26.76
N PHE A 473 14.85 9.89 -27.01
CA PHE A 473 15.66 9.24 -25.98
C PHE A 473 17.06 8.93 -26.52
N LEU A 474 18.01 8.85 -25.63
CA LEU A 474 19.40 8.58 -25.96
C LEU A 474 19.74 7.12 -25.66
N VAL A 475 20.39 6.45 -26.62
CA VAL A 475 20.99 5.13 -26.41
C VAL A 475 22.45 5.14 -26.85
N ARG A 476 23.26 4.23 -26.28
CA ARG A 476 24.61 3.94 -26.73
C ARG A 476 24.68 2.50 -27.21
N ALA A 477 25.32 2.31 -28.36
CA ALA A 477 25.61 0.98 -28.91
C ALA A 477 27.13 0.75 -29.02
N ASP A 478 27.62 -0.41 -28.62
CA ASP A 478 29.05 -0.76 -28.70
C ASP A 478 29.49 -1.00 -30.15
N ALA A 479 28.56 -1.41 -31.01
CA ALA A 479 28.73 -1.62 -32.45
C ALA A 479 27.43 -1.30 -33.19
N PRO A 480 27.45 -1.14 -34.54
CA PRO A 480 26.22 -0.99 -35.31
C PRO A 480 25.23 -2.10 -35.01
N ALA A 481 23.99 -1.76 -34.65
CA ALA A 481 22.96 -2.70 -34.21
C ALA A 481 21.56 -2.24 -34.64
N THR A 482 20.58 -3.13 -34.52
CA THR A 482 19.17 -2.79 -34.69
C THR A 482 18.49 -2.90 -33.34
N LEU A 483 17.92 -1.81 -32.85
CA LEU A 483 17.08 -1.79 -31.64
C LEU A 483 15.62 -1.93 -32.05
N GLN A 484 14.88 -2.84 -31.41
CA GLN A 484 13.44 -3.04 -31.62
C GLN A 484 12.68 -2.85 -30.32
N ALA A 485 11.47 -2.32 -30.41
CA ALA A 485 10.58 -2.17 -29.28
C ALA A 485 9.10 -2.25 -29.68
N VAL A 486 8.27 -2.61 -28.72
CA VAL A 486 6.80 -2.65 -28.84
C VAL A 486 6.20 -1.62 -27.90
N TRP A 487 5.33 -0.75 -28.44
CA TRP A 487 4.48 0.10 -27.63
C TRP A 487 3.32 -0.68 -27.06
N HIS A 488 3.07 -0.49 -25.78
CA HIS A 488 1.87 -0.93 -25.09
C HIS A 488 1.09 0.28 -24.58
N CYS A 489 -0.22 0.30 -24.79
CA CYS A 489 -1.11 1.28 -24.17
C CYS A 489 -1.45 0.82 -22.76
N CYS A 490 -1.14 1.63 -21.78
CA CYS A 490 -1.27 1.31 -20.36
C CYS A 490 -2.25 2.27 -19.68
N PRO A 491 -3.57 2.00 -19.72
CA PRO A 491 -4.53 2.79 -18.95
C PRO A 491 -4.24 2.70 -17.43
N LEU A 492 -3.61 1.60 -17.03
CA LEU A 492 -3.21 1.31 -15.65
C LEU A 492 -1.74 0.84 -15.67
N PRO A 493 -0.77 1.73 -15.44
CA PRO A 493 0.64 1.40 -15.56
C PRO A 493 1.05 0.23 -14.66
N SER A 494 1.66 -0.79 -15.25
CA SER A 494 2.21 -1.94 -14.54
C SER A 494 3.42 -2.49 -15.28
N ARG A 495 4.44 -2.84 -14.55
CA ARG A 495 5.64 -3.47 -15.05
C ARG A 495 5.38 -4.88 -15.61
N LEU A 496 4.48 -5.64 -14.97
CA LEU A 496 4.18 -7.03 -15.30
C LEU A 496 2.94 -7.20 -16.17
N CYS A 497 2.08 -6.19 -16.20
CA CYS A 497 0.88 -6.14 -17.04
C CYS A 497 0.92 -4.88 -17.90
N PRO A 498 1.78 -4.79 -18.93
CA PRO A 498 2.04 -3.55 -19.66
C PRO A 498 0.87 -3.06 -20.52
N GLY A 499 -0.25 -3.79 -20.57
CA GLY A 499 -1.39 -3.42 -21.40
C GLY A 499 -1.35 -4.04 -22.81
N GLN A 500 -2.17 -3.50 -23.72
CA GLN A 500 -2.29 -4.05 -25.08
C GLN A 500 -1.19 -3.54 -26.01
N PRO A 501 -0.59 -4.41 -26.83
CA PRO A 501 0.33 -3.99 -27.89
C PRO A 501 -0.36 -3.02 -28.85
N ALA A 502 0.29 -1.89 -29.17
CA ALA A 502 -0.28 -0.83 -29.98
C ALA A 502 0.58 -0.43 -31.18
N GLY A 503 1.82 -0.89 -31.26
CA GLY A 503 2.71 -0.60 -32.40
C GLY A 503 4.12 -1.12 -32.16
N LYS A 504 4.86 -1.31 -33.26
CA LYS A 504 6.28 -1.69 -33.23
C LYS A 504 7.11 -0.56 -33.78
N GLN A 505 8.31 -0.38 -33.21
CA GLN A 505 9.33 0.56 -33.73
C GLN A 505 10.68 -0.15 -33.83
N SER A 506 11.48 0.31 -34.79
CA SER A 506 12.81 -0.22 -35.03
C SER A 506 13.74 0.92 -35.44
N TRP A 507 14.95 0.93 -34.87
CA TRP A 507 15.98 1.92 -35.14
C TRP A 507 17.29 1.26 -35.56
N GLN A 508 17.95 1.82 -36.57
CA GLN A 508 19.31 1.44 -36.94
C GLN A 508 20.29 2.29 -36.14
N LEU A 509 21.16 1.65 -35.38
CA LEU A 509 22.13 2.31 -34.53
C LEU A 509 23.52 2.30 -35.19
N THR A 510 24.25 3.37 -35.02
CA THR A 510 25.70 3.42 -35.23
C THR A 510 26.43 3.16 -33.90
N ALA A 511 27.69 2.76 -33.97
CA ALA A 511 28.52 2.68 -32.76
C ALA A 511 28.61 4.04 -32.08
N GLY A 512 28.49 4.07 -30.75
CA GLY A 512 28.44 5.29 -29.95
C GLY A 512 27.03 5.72 -29.60
N GLU A 513 26.85 7.02 -29.33
CA GLU A 513 25.59 7.60 -28.87
C GLU A 513 24.64 7.87 -30.06
N ASN A 514 23.37 7.54 -29.88
CA ASN A 514 22.31 7.70 -30.87
C ASN A 514 21.09 8.32 -30.22
N TRP A 515 20.67 9.52 -30.68
CA TRP A 515 19.37 10.06 -30.32
C TRP A 515 18.28 9.49 -31.22
N LEU A 516 17.25 8.90 -30.60
CA LEU A 516 16.19 8.18 -31.30
C LEU A 516 14.85 8.86 -31.08
N ASP A 517 14.05 8.97 -32.15
CA ASP A 517 12.66 9.44 -32.04
C ASP A 517 11.72 8.28 -31.70
N ALA A 518 10.92 8.46 -30.67
CA ALA A 518 9.84 7.57 -30.26
C ALA A 518 8.50 8.18 -30.69
N LEU A 519 7.74 7.51 -31.55
CA LEU A 519 6.42 7.93 -32.00
C LEU A 519 5.35 7.17 -31.22
N PHE A 520 4.55 7.88 -30.44
CA PHE A 520 3.44 7.28 -29.70
C PHE A 520 2.31 6.86 -30.66
N PRO A 521 1.76 5.65 -30.52
CA PRO A 521 0.61 5.25 -31.30
C PRO A 521 -0.63 6.07 -30.92
N SER A 522 -1.55 6.27 -31.86
CA SER A 522 -2.77 7.08 -31.61
C SER A 522 -3.60 6.57 -30.43
N GLN A 523 -3.56 5.27 -30.17
CA GLN A 523 -4.24 4.64 -29.04
C GLN A 523 -3.67 5.04 -27.66
N ALA A 524 -2.43 5.55 -27.60
CA ALA A 524 -1.80 5.99 -26.37
C ALA A 524 -2.25 7.39 -25.93
N GLN A 525 -2.99 8.13 -26.76
CA GLN A 525 -3.44 9.49 -26.43
C GLN A 525 -4.28 9.51 -25.13
N GLY A 526 -3.91 10.37 -24.18
CA GLY A 526 -4.56 10.48 -22.87
C GLY A 526 -4.30 9.30 -21.94
N GLN A 527 -3.27 8.48 -22.20
CA GLN A 527 -2.88 7.32 -21.40
C GLN A 527 -1.36 7.28 -21.22
N TYR A 528 -0.91 6.35 -20.37
CA TYR A 528 0.49 5.93 -20.34
C TYR A 528 0.82 5.04 -21.54
N GLY A 529 1.99 5.28 -22.13
CA GLY A 529 2.67 4.35 -23.01
C GLY A 529 3.79 3.62 -22.28
N MET A 530 3.95 2.37 -22.58
CA MET A 530 5.11 1.58 -22.17
C MET A 530 5.82 1.10 -23.44
N LEU A 531 7.02 1.64 -23.70
CA LEU A 531 7.89 1.21 -24.78
C LEU A 531 8.75 0.05 -24.25
N VAL A 532 8.44 -1.16 -24.67
CA VAL A 532 9.13 -2.39 -24.24
C VAL A 532 10.15 -2.78 -25.30
N PHE A 533 11.43 -2.76 -24.92
CA PHE A 533 12.56 -3.11 -25.77
C PHE A 533 12.81 -4.61 -25.76
N ASP A 534 13.02 -5.16 -26.95
CA ASP A 534 13.56 -6.51 -27.10
C ASP A 534 14.99 -6.58 -26.54
N PRO A 535 15.49 -7.75 -26.12
CA PRO A 535 16.89 -7.95 -25.75
C PRO A 535 17.84 -7.43 -26.81
N ALA A 536 18.74 -6.53 -26.43
CA ALA A 536 19.69 -5.88 -27.34
C ALA A 536 21.11 -5.86 -26.74
N PRO A 537 21.92 -6.94 -26.92
CA PRO A 537 23.29 -7.01 -26.42
C PRO A 537 24.15 -5.84 -26.92
N GLY A 538 24.95 -5.25 -26.03
CA GLY A 538 25.80 -4.11 -26.34
C GLY A 538 25.06 -2.79 -26.54
N VAL A 539 23.75 -2.74 -26.22
CA VAL A 539 22.95 -1.51 -26.25
C VAL A 539 22.54 -1.10 -24.85
N SER A 540 22.66 0.18 -24.55
CA SER A 540 22.26 0.75 -23.26
C SER A 540 21.45 2.03 -23.45
N LEU A 541 20.42 2.21 -22.59
CA LEU A 541 19.60 3.42 -22.51
C LEU A 541 20.27 4.44 -21.58
N ALA A 542 20.33 5.71 -21.97
CA ALA A 542 20.87 6.77 -21.15
C ALA A 542 19.96 7.09 -19.96
N LEU A 543 20.57 7.31 -18.80
CA LEU A 543 19.90 7.79 -17.59
C LEU A 543 20.07 9.30 -17.45
N ALA A 544 19.04 9.96 -16.96
CA ALA A 544 19.03 11.39 -16.67
C ALA A 544 19.68 11.68 -15.30
N GLU A 545 20.32 12.82 -15.17
CA GLU A 545 20.80 13.34 -13.88
C GLU A 545 19.63 13.68 -12.94
N ARG A 546 18.56 14.20 -13.51
CA ARG A 546 17.36 14.59 -12.78
C ARG A 546 16.15 13.79 -13.23
N ARG A 547 15.43 13.27 -12.28
CA ARG A 547 14.19 12.54 -12.50
C ARG A 547 13.14 13.42 -13.17
N ALA A 548 12.47 12.89 -14.21
CA ALA A 548 11.25 13.44 -14.76
C ALA A 548 10.06 12.72 -14.08
N PRO A 549 9.31 13.36 -13.16
CA PRO A 549 8.23 12.70 -12.43
C PRO A 549 7.22 12.05 -13.38
N GLY A 550 6.86 10.79 -13.10
CA GLY A 550 5.95 10.02 -13.95
C GLY A 550 6.60 9.35 -15.17
N ILE A 551 7.92 9.49 -15.38
CA ILE A 551 8.68 8.80 -16.45
C ILE A 551 9.71 7.89 -15.80
N LEU A 552 9.68 6.60 -16.13
CA LEU A 552 10.54 5.57 -15.54
C LEU A 552 11.07 4.61 -16.60
N CYS A 553 12.21 4.00 -16.35
CA CYS A 553 12.66 2.81 -17.07
C CYS A 553 13.01 1.68 -16.09
N GLY A 554 13.04 0.47 -16.58
CA GLY A 554 13.35 -0.71 -15.79
C GLY A 554 13.21 -1.99 -16.59
N ARG A 555 13.28 -3.15 -15.90
CA ARG A 555 13.03 -4.47 -16.46
C ARG A 555 11.83 -5.12 -15.77
N ALA A 556 11.10 -5.95 -16.49
CA ALA A 556 9.95 -6.65 -15.94
C ALA A 556 10.36 -7.67 -14.84
N ASP A 557 11.52 -8.30 -14.99
CA ASP A 557 12.06 -9.32 -14.08
C ASP A 557 12.91 -8.76 -12.94
N ALA A 558 13.26 -7.46 -12.99
CA ALA A 558 14.07 -6.80 -11.99
C ALA A 558 13.34 -5.56 -11.47
N PRO A 559 13.31 -5.36 -10.15
CA PRO A 559 12.48 -4.34 -9.49
C PRO A 559 13.09 -2.95 -9.44
N GLU A 560 14.26 -2.76 -9.98
CA GLU A 560 14.92 -1.47 -9.97
C GLU A 560 14.35 -0.56 -11.05
N TYR A 561 13.79 0.58 -10.61
CA TYR A 561 13.45 1.67 -11.50
C TYR A 561 14.60 2.65 -11.60
N ARG A 562 14.75 3.20 -12.81
CA ARG A 562 15.73 4.25 -13.13
C ARG A 562 15.02 5.38 -13.87
N ASP A 563 15.65 6.51 -13.90
CA ASP A 563 15.17 7.71 -14.56
C ASP A 563 15.80 7.81 -15.96
N PRO A 564 15.06 7.51 -17.05
CA PRO A 564 15.63 7.55 -18.39
C PRO A 564 15.81 9.00 -18.87
N LEU A 565 16.83 9.24 -19.65
CA LEU A 565 16.96 10.48 -20.42
C LEU A 565 15.98 10.44 -21.60
N PHE A 566 14.73 10.78 -21.28
CA PHE A 566 13.60 10.82 -22.20
C PHE A 566 13.03 12.22 -22.28
N LEU A 567 12.92 12.75 -23.48
CA LEU A 567 12.43 14.09 -23.79
C LEU A 567 11.05 13.96 -24.44
N PRO A 568 9.95 14.15 -23.71
CA PRO A 568 8.62 14.14 -24.30
C PRO A 568 8.46 15.34 -25.24
N GLY A 569 7.68 15.20 -26.30
CA GLY A 569 7.25 16.29 -27.15
C GLY A 569 6.50 17.39 -26.38
N LYS A 570 5.89 18.34 -27.05
CA LYS A 570 5.09 19.37 -26.38
C LYS A 570 4.07 18.73 -25.46
N ASN A 571 4.03 19.18 -24.22
CA ASN A 571 3.20 18.58 -23.16
C ASN A 571 2.86 19.60 -22.06
N SER A 572 1.87 19.23 -21.22
CA SER A 572 1.43 19.97 -20.03
C SER A 572 1.77 19.23 -18.71
N PHE A 573 2.69 18.25 -18.73
CA PHE A 573 2.89 17.30 -17.64
C PHE A 573 3.14 17.93 -16.27
N TYR A 574 3.87 19.04 -16.23
CA TYR A 574 4.26 19.70 -14.98
C TYR A 574 3.69 21.10 -14.84
N ALA A 575 2.58 21.34 -15.52
CA ALA A 575 1.91 22.64 -15.52
C ALA A 575 1.35 22.98 -14.12
N PRO A 576 1.36 24.25 -13.70
CA PRO A 576 0.85 24.65 -12.40
C PRO A 576 -0.65 24.35 -12.22
N GLU A 577 -1.43 24.35 -13.27
CA GLU A 577 -2.87 24.08 -13.28
C GLU A 577 -3.20 22.63 -12.84
N ASN A 578 -2.25 21.71 -12.95
CA ASN A 578 -2.44 20.32 -12.52
C ASN A 578 -2.76 20.19 -11.03
N VAL A 579 -2.36 21.14 -10.19
CA VAL A 579 -2.62 21.07 -8.74
C VAL A 579 -4.09 21.27 -8.34
N VAL A 580 -4.95 21.61 -9.28
CA VAL A 580 -6.40 21.78 -9.08
C VAL A 580 -7.24 20.91 -10.04
N ASP A 581 -6.61 19.98 -10.75
CA ASP A 581 -7.29 19.07 -11.69
C ASP A 581 -8.06 17.92 -10.99
N GLY A 582 -7.89 17.81 -9.67
CA GLY A 582 -8.57 16.85 -8.81
C GLY A 582 -7.87 15.49 -8.70
N CYS A 583 -6.64 15.36 -9.21
CA CYS A 583 -5.88 14.13 -9.16
C CYS A 583 -4.65 14.28 -8.26
N SER A 584 -4.63 13.57 -7.14
CA SER A 584 -3.53 13.66 -6.17
C SER A 584 -2.38 12.70 -6.44
N ARG A 585 -2.31 12.06 -7.60
CA ARG A 585 -1.23 11.13 -7.98
C ARG A 585 -1.08 10.98 -9.50
N VAL A 586 -0.02 10.32 -9.91
CA VAL A 586 0.16 9.89 -11.31
C VAL A 586 -0.95 8.91 -11.69
N TRP A 587 -1.76 9.28 -12.69
CA TRP A 587 -2.84 8.47 -13.24
C TRP A 587 -3.11 8.89 -14.68
N ARG A 588 -2.80 8.06 -15.66
CA ARG A 588 -2.84 8.39 -17.11
C ARG A 588 -1.96 9.58 -17.53
N GLN A 589 -1.78 10.55 -16.65
CA GLN A 589 -0.94 11.74 -16.75
C GLN A 589 -0.17 11.93 -15.43
N PRO A 590 0.89 12.73 -15.38
CA PRO A 590 1.62 12.99 -14.12
C PRO A 590 0.78 13.68 -13.05
N HIS A 591 -0.17 14.55 -13.40
CA HIS A 591 -1.05 15.28 -12.48
C HIS A 591 -0.30 16.00 -11.35
N LEU A 592 0.82 16.61 -11.65
CA LEU A 592 1.55 17.40 -10.64
C LEU A 592 2.15 18.66 -11.26
N TRP A 593 2.33 19.68 -10.44
CA TRP A 593 3.27 20.74 -10.72
C TRP A 593 4.68 20.32 -10.27
N CYS A 594 5.65 20.49 -11.16
CA CYS A 594 7.06 20.40 -10.86
C CYS A 594 7.75 21.69 -11.30
N SER A 595 8.44 22.39 -10.40
CA SER A 595 9.19 23.59 -10.74
C SER A 595 10.49 23.26 -11.48
N ALA A 596 11.07 24.25 -12.18
CA ALA A 596 12.48 24.21 -12.51
C ALA A 596 13.34 24.22 -11.23
N PRO A 597 14.64 23.83 -11.28
CA PRO A 597 15.55 24.02 -10.15
C PRO A 597 15.71 25.51 -9.85
N GLU A 598 15.28 25.92 -8.67
CA GLU A 598 15.39 27.30 -8.18
C GLU A 598 15.37 27.37 -6.66
N ALA A 599 15.87 28.47 -6.07
CA ALA A 599 16.07 28.56 -4.63
C ALA A 599 14.77 28.53 -3.81
N ALA A 600 13.72 29.17 -4.31
CA ALA A 600 12.44 29.30 -3.61
C ALA A 600 11.26 29.29 -4.61
N PRO A 601 10.99 28.17 -5.28
CA PRO A 601 9.85 28.06 -6.18
C PRO A 601 8.54 28.30 -5.44
N TRP A 602 7.64 28.98 -6.14
CA TRP A 602 6.32 29.27 -5.61
C TRP A 602 5.21 28.92 -6.60
N LEU A 603 4.03 28.62 -6.04
CA LEU A 603 2.78 28.42 -6.76
C LEU A 603 1.71 29.31 -6.14
N GLU A 604 0.91 30.00 -6.96
CA GLU A 604 -0.12 30.93 -6.55
C GLU A 604 -1.48 30.53 -7.08
N LEU A 605 -2.45 30.46 -6.17
CA LEU A 605 -3.88 30.38 -6.45
C LEU A 605 -4.46 31.79 -6.36
N ARG A 606 -5.23 32.22 -7.35
CA ARG A 606 -5.86 33.55 -7.39
C ARG A 606 -7.35 33.44 -7.70
N TRP A 607 -8.16 34.12 -6.90
CA TRP A 607 -9.61 34.20 -7.06
C TRP A 607 -10.06 35.57 -7.55
N ASP A 608 -11.12 35.60 -8.35
CA ASP A 608 -11.74 36.84 -8.85
C ASP A 608 -12.38 37.66 -7.70
N THR A 609 -12.82 36.99 -6.65
CA THR A 609 -13.41 37.57 -5.44
C THR A 609 -12.72 37.04 -4.19
N PRO A 610 -12.59 37.83 -3.12
CA PRO A 610 -11.99 37.38 -1.87
C PRO A 610 -12.66 36.09 -1.36
N ARG A 611 -11.85 35.10 -0.96
CA ARG A 611 -12.29 33.86 -0.32
C ARG A 611 -11.84 33.83 1.13
N THR A 612 -12.68 33.26 2.00
CA THR A 612 -12.34 33.07 3.42
C THR A 612 -12.04 31.60 3.67
N PHE A 613 -10.87 31.31 4.23
CA PHE A 613 -10.38 29.95 4.53
C PHE A 613 -9.55 29.94 5.82
N ASP A 614 -9.33 28.75 6.36
CA ASP A 614 -8.45 28.51 7.52
C ASP A 614 -7.64 27.24 7.38
N THR A 615 -7.96 26.35 6.43
CA THR A 615 -7.34 25.05 6.25
C THR A 615 -6.84 24.87 4.81
N ILE A 616 -5.58 24.46 4.65
CA ILE A 616 -4.94 24.17 3.36
C ILE A 616 -4.39 22.75 3.42
N LEU A 617 -4.77 21.93 2.45
CA LEU A 617 -4.25 20.58 2.27
C LEU A 617 -3.31 20.54 1.08
N LEU A 618 -2.12 19.98 1.29
CA LEU A 618 -1.11 19.79 0.24
C LEU A 618 -0.84 18.29 0.06
N TYR A 619 -1.03 17.79 -1.17
CA TYR A 619 -0.72 16.42 -1.53
C TYR A 619 0.65 16.39 -2.22
N LEU A 620 1.67 16.08 -1.45
CA LEU A 620 3.08 16.14 -1.86
C LEU A 620 3.51 14.87 -2.61
N ASP A 621 4.64 14.90 -3.30
CA ASP A 621 5.21 13.73 -3.98
C ASP A 621 6.06 12.86 -3.02
N PRO A 622 5.57 11.67 -2.63
CA PRO A 622 6.31 10.75 -1.77
C PRO A 622 7.07 9.70 -2.57
N GLU A 623 7.12 9.81 -3.91
CA GLU A 623 7.60 8.78 -4.83
C GLU A 623 6.74 7.50 -4.84
N LEU A 624 5.60 7.60 -5.49
CA LEU A 624 4.54 6.57 -5.49
C LEU A 624 4.91 5.23 -6.15
N SER A 625 6.08 5.12 -6.80
CA SER A 625 6.59 3.88 -7.39
C SER A 625 7.57 3.13 -6.47
N MET A 626 7.86 3.66 -5.28
CA MET A 626 8.80 3.05 -4.34
C MET A 626 8.06 2.36 -3.21
N GLU A 627 8.32 1.07 -3.03
CA GLU A 627 7.79 0.32 -1.91
C GLU A 627 8.45 0.76 -0.59
N ILE A 628 7.64 1.02 0.43
CA ILE A 628 8.08 1.30 1.79
C ILE A 628 7.55 0.19 2.70
N PRO A 629 8.39 -0.78 3.11
CA PRO A 629 7.96 -1.85 4.01
C PRO A 629 7.83 -1.35 5.46
N SER A 630 7.12 -2.12 6.28
CA SER A 630 7.01 -1.87 7.71
C SER A 630 8.31 -2.14 8.46
N SER A 631 9.12 -3.07 7.96
CA SER A 631 10.39 -3.46 8.58
C SER A 631 11.40 -3.92 7.53
N ARG A 632 12.69 -3.92 7.89
CA ARG A 632 13.82 -4.36 7.06
C ARG A 632 14.67 -5.38 7.80
N THR A 633 15.52 -6.09 7.06
CA THR A 633 16.57 -6.95 7.60
C THR A 633 17.91 -6.58 6.99
N ASP A 634 19.01 -7.08 7.55
CA ASP A 634 20.37 -6.85 7.03
C ASP A 634 20.55 -7.39 5.60
N HIS A 635 19.72 -8.37 5.20
CA HIS A 635 19.73 -8.97 3.87
C HIS A 635 18.67 -8.39 2.93
N TRP A 636 18.00 -7.33 3.33
CA TRP A 636 16.96 -6.68 2.53
C TRP A 636 17.42 -6.32 1.12
N GLU A 637 18.64 -5.82 0.97
CA GLU A 637 19.18 -5.39 -0.31
C GLU A 637 19.55 -6.55 -1.24
N ASP A 638 19.96 -7.68 -0.68
CA ASP A 638 20.44 -8.84 -1.44
C ASP A 638 19.28 -9.73 -1.91
N HIS A 639 18.18 -9.79 -1.18
CA HIS A 639 17.07 -10.70 -1.42
C HIS A 639 15.80 -10.03 -1.94
N HIS A 640 15.67 -8.71 -1.76
CA HIS A 640 14.50 -8.01 -2.26
C HIS A 640 14.77 -7.41 -3.62
N ARG A 641 14.12 -8.03 -4.58
CA ARG A 641 13.98 -7.53 -5.94
C ARG A 641 13.25 -6.17 -6.02
N PHE A 642 12.96 -5.53 -4.89
CA PHE A 642 12.21 -4.27 -4.82
C PHE A 642 13.07 -3.23 -4.12
N ALA A 643 13.50 -2.23 -4.86
CA ALA A 643 14.28 -1.13 -4.32
C ALA A 643 13.46 -0.38 -3.25
N ALA A 644 13.52 -0.88 -2.03
CA ALA A 644 12.98 -0.17 -0.89
C ALA A 644 13.87 1.04 -0.63
N ARG A 645 13.23 2.19 -0.46
CA ARG A 645 13.96 3.41 -0.20
C ARG A 645 14.58 3.39 1.19
N LYS A 646 15.87 3.77 1.26
CA LYS A 646 16.51 4.19 2.49
C LYS A 646 16.36 5.71 2.65
N GLY A 647 15.80 6.17 3.75
CA GLY A 647 15.60 7.58 4.05
C GLY A 647 14.42 8.23 3.32
N MET A 648 14.18 9.49 3.64
CA MET A 648 13.04 10.25 3.12
C MET A 648 13.17 10.50 1.62
N PRO A 649 12.03 10.54 0.87
CA PRO A 649 12.02 10.87 -0.55
C PRO A 649 12.64 12.26 -0.78
N PRO A 650 13.68 12.40 -1.64
CA PRO A 650 14.37 13.68 -1.84
C PRO A 650 13.45 14.80 -2.33
N GLN A 651 12.45 14.49 -3.15
CA GLN A 651 11.49 15.47 -3.68
C GLN A 651 10.39 15.86 -2.70
N LEU A 652 10.20 15.12 -1.59
CA LEU A 652 9.19 15.46 -0.60
C LEU A 652 9.51 16.82 0.03
N MET A 653 8.56 17.76 -0.01
CA MET A 653 8.74 19.08 0.59
C MET A 653 8.86 18.94 2.12
N ARG A 654 9.99 19.40 2.65
CA ARG A 654 10.33 19.40 4.08
C ARG A 654 9.90 20.67 4.79
N ASP A 655 10.21 21.81 4.18
CA ASP A 655 9.89 23.13 4.73
C ASP A 655 9.09 23.92 3.68
N VAL A 656 7.91 24.40 4.08
CA VAL A 656 6.98 25.13 3.21
C VAL A 656 6.31 26.25 3.98
N SER A 657 6.10 27.40 3.33
CA SER A 657 5.29 28.48 3.85
C SER A 657 4.13 28.82 2.92
N VAL A 658 3.03 29.26 3.53
CA VAL A 658 1.82 29.71 2.85
C VAL A 658 1.62 31.19 3.15
N GLN A 659 1.48 31.97 2.09
CA GLN A 659 1.21 33.40 2.14
C GLN A 659 -0.17 33.69 1.56
N ALA A 660 -0.90 34.64 2.13
CA ALA A 660 -2.18 35.11 1.64
C ALA A 660 -2.12 36.59 1.25
N LEU A 661 -2.72 36.96 0.13
CA LEU A 661 -2.87 38.34 -0.32
C LEU A 661 -4.19 38.89 0.27
N THR A 662 -4.07 39.57 1.40
CA THR A 662 -5.17 40.26 2.08
C THR A 662 -5.26 41.71 1.60
N GLU A 663 -6.23 42.44 2.09
CA GLU A 663 -6.33 43.92 1.87
C GLU A 663 -5.08 44.70 2.30
N ASN A 664 -4.32 44.14 3.27
CA ASN A 664 -3.10 44.73 3.81
C ASN A 664 -1.81 44.22 3.11
N GLY A 665 -1.95 43.53 1.99
CA GLY A 665 -0.85 42.94 1.23
C GLY A 665 -0.54 41.47 1.58
N TRP A 666 0.60 40.98 1.12
CA TRP A 666 1.04 39.62 1.39
C TRP A 666 1.44 39.42 2.85
N ARG A 667 0.89 38.39 3.49
CA ARG A 667 1.31 37.93 4.83
C ARG A 667 1.46 36.40 4.87
N THR A 668 2.41 35.90 5.63
CA THR A 668 2.52 34.45 5.93
C THR A 668 1.38 34.07 6.88
N VAL A 669 0.59 33.08 6.49
CA VAL A 669 -0.57 32.59 7.25
C VAL A 669 -0.35 31.21 7.83
N ALA A 670 0.55 30.41 7.25
CA ALA A 670 0.94 29.11 7.77
C ALA A 670 2.38 28.77 7.38
N ARG A 671 3.06 27.96 8.18
CA ARG A 671 4.39 27.46 7.90
C ARG A 671 4.58 26.08 8.53
N CYS A 672 5.23 25.18 7.80
CA CYS A 672 5.67 23.89 8.31
C CYS A 672 7.17 23.73 8.07
N THR A 673 7.89 23.15 9.03
CA THR A 673 9.30 22.79 8.94
C THR A 673 9.48 21.34 9.37
N GLY A 674 10.39 20.60 8.73
CA GLY A 674 10.65 19.20 9.07
C GLY A 674 9.51 18.26 8.68
N ASN A 675 8.70 18.59 7.67
CA ASN A 675 7.61 17.73 7.22
C ASN A 675 8.13 16.39 6.68
N TRP A 676 7.47 15.32 7.10
CA TRP A 676 7.68 13.96 6.61
C TRP A 676 6.40 13.37 5.97
N ARG A 677 5.27 14.07 6.06
CA ARG A 677 3.96 13.62 5.56
C ARG A 677 3.81 13.91 4.08
N ARG A 678 3.09 13.04 3.39
CA ARG A 678 2.59 13.31 2.04
C ARG A 678 1.38 14.23 2.05
N LEU A 679 0.34 13.89 2.78
CA LEU A 679 -0.77 14.80 3.03
C LEU A 679 -0.37 15.72 4.18
N LEU A 680 -0.13 16.98 3.84
CA LEU A 680 0.23 18.02 4.79
C LEU A 680 -0.96 18.96 4.97
N GLU A 681 -1.57 18.91 6.15
CA GLU A 681 -2.58 19.84 6.58
C GLU A 681 -1.93 21.04 7.25
N LEU A 682 -2.25 22.24 6.79
CA LEU A 682 -1.78 23.51 7.34
C LEU A 682 -2.98 24.33 7.80
N SER A 683 -2.96 24.76 9.07
CA SER A 683 -3.95 25.66 9.62
C SER A 683 -3.42 27.10 9.63
N ALA A 684 -4.24 28.04 9.22
CA ALA A 684 -3.96 29.46 9.36
C ALA A 684 -4.20 29.98 10.81
N GLY A 685 -4.69 29.12 11.71
CA GLY A 685 -5.01 29.45 13.11
C GLY A 685 -6.33 30.24 13.27
N GLU A 686 -6.63 31.14 12.36
CA GLU A 686 -7.87 31.92 12.27
C GLU A 686 -8.33 31.98 10.80
N ALA A 687 -9.60 32.30 10.59
CA ALA A 687 -10.13 32.48 9.25
C ALA A 687 -9.49 33.70 8.56
N VAL A 688 -8.90 33.47 7.37
CA VAL A 688 -8.23 34.47 6.56
C VAL A 688 -9.07 34.77 5.33
N THR A 689 -9.34 36.05 5.06
CA THR A 689 -9.98 36.48 3.80
C THR A 689 -8.91 37.04 2.88
N ALA A 690 -8.78 36.46 1.69
CA ALA A 690 -7.74 36.82 0.71
C ALA A 690 -8.21 36.64 -0.73
N THR A 691 -7.55 37.38 -1.67
CA THR A 691 -7.75 37.24 -3.10
C THR A 691 -6.74 36.30 -3.75
N ALA A 692 -5.66 35.96 -3.07
CA ALA A 692 -4.69 34.96 -3.53
C ALA A 692 -4.03 34.24 -2.36
N LEU A 693 -3.57 33.02 -2.64
CA LEU A 693 -2.77 32.21 -1.75
C LEU A 693 -1.52 31.77 -2.51
N ARG A 694 -0.35 31.93 -1.87
CA ARG A 694 0.93 31.53 -2.47
C ARG A 694 1.62 30.51 -1.56
N LEU A 695 1.96 29.35 -2.15
CA LEU A 695 2.79 28.33 -1.55
C LEU A 695 4.26 28.58 -1.96
N VAL A 696 5.16 28.57 -0.99
CA VAL A 696 6.60 28.71 -1.24
C VAL A 696 7.30 27.48 -0.69
N ARG A 697 7.97 26.73 -1.57
CA ARG A 697 8.85 25.63 -1.16
C ARG A 697 10.14 26.25 -0.62
N GLU A 698 10.40 26.07 0.68
CA GLU A 698 11.65 26.53 1.31
C GLU A 698 12.73 25.47 1.20
N LYS A 699 12.39 24.18 1.50
CA LYS A 699 13.30 23.04 1.39
C LYS A 699 12.55 21.75 1.04
N THR A 700 13.25 20.82 0.39
CA THR A 700 12.88 19.40 0.26
C THR A 700 13.84 18.55 1.09
N TRP A 701 13.71 17.24 1.01
CA TRP A 701 14.69 16.31 1.61
C TRP A 701 15.93 16.09 0.75
N GLY A 702 15.99 16.62 -0.49
CA GLY A 702 17.17 16.47 -1.35
C GLY A 702 17.01 16.90 -2.80
N ASP A 703 15.83 17.31 -3.27
CA ASP A 703 15.61 17.85 -4.60
C ASP A 703 15.59 19.39 -4.58
N GLU A 704 16.09 20.03 -5.63
CA GLU A 704 16.07 21.49 -5.79
C GLU A 704 14.75 22.01 -6.34
N ARG A 705 13.81 21.14 -6.72
CA ARG A 705 12.52 21.46 -7.31
C ARG A 705 11.39 21.31 -6.30
N ALA A 706 10.28 21.99 -6.54
CA ALA A 706 9.02 21.73 -5.88
C ALA A 706 8.24 20.66 -6.64
N HIS A 707 7.65 19.71 -5.94
CA HIS A 707 6.77 18.68 -6.46
C HIS A 707 5.46 18.69 -5.69
N LEU A 708 4.34 18.95 -6.36
CA LEU A 708 3.03 19.09 -5.74
C LEU A 708 1.94 18.51 -6.64
N PHE A 709 1.24 17.49 -6.17
CA PHE A 709 0.13 16.89 -6.89
C PHE A 709 -1.15 17.73 -6.80
N GLU A 710 -1.56 18.09 -5.59
CA GLU A 710 -2.85 18.77 -5.41
C GLU A 710 -2.81 19.73 -4.24
N VAL A 711 -3.56 20.84 -4.36
CA VAL A 711 -3.86 21.78 -3.30
C VAL A 711 -5.36 21.82 -3.10
N ARG A 712 -5.82 21.74 -1.85
CA ARG A 712 -7.22 21.99 -1.49
C ARG A 712 -7.28 23.06 -0.42
N VAL A 713 -8.31 23.92 -0.48
CA VAL A 713 -8.47 25.05 0.41
C VAL A 713 -9.89 25.06 0.97
N TYR A 714 -10.01 25.09 2.29
CA TYR A 714 -11.30 24.98 2.96
C TYR A 714 -11.53 26.09 4.00
N ARG A 715 -12.78 26.36 4.28
CA ARG A 715 -13.22 27.12 5.43
C ARG A 715 -13.85 26.15 6.43
N GLN A 716 -13.21 26.00 7.59
CA GLN A 716 -13.67 25.22 8.74
C GLN A 716 -14.08 23.77 8.37
N HIS A 717 -13.16 22.82 8.53
CA HIS A 717 -13.38 21.42 8.25
C HIS A 717 -13.02 20.55 9.44
N ARG A 718 -13.87 20.58 10.41
CA ARG A 718 -14.02 19.40 11.32
C ARG A 718 -15.37 19.44 12.03
#